data_bfd40bc9435167837af39775a03d2058
#
_entry.id   bfd40bc9435167837af39775a03d2058
#
_cell.length_a   1.000
_cell.length_b   1.000
_cell.length_c   1.000
_cell.angle_alpha   90.00
_cell.angle_beta   90.00
_cell.angle_gamma   90.00
#
_symmetry.space_group_name_H-M   'P 1'
#
loop_
_entity.id
_entity.type
_entity.pdbx_description
1 polymer ?
#
loop_
_entity_poly.entity_id
_entity_poly.type
_entity_poly.pdbx_seq_one_letter_code
_entity_poly.pdbx_strand_id
1 'polypeptide(L)'
;MAKRIFFILIIALVARSAFATNEAEQDSLYNRFQLTEVEVTARALEKDVIVPQTLKGAELQRLNALSVADALRYFSGVQLKDYGGVGGIKTINIRSMGSQHTAVYYNGVQLGNAQNGQVDLGRFSLDNLEEIQLFNGQKSDIFQSAREFGAAGNVYLTTRKPYFKEDEKVHVHGQMRFGSFSLANPNVGVDVKLTESLSLTLDAEYVYSDGKYPFRYRRVLPSGETAYDTTAVRQNGDVNAVRTELGLHHYYRTTGFWRVHVYNYYSERGVPGAIVNNVWRNGERLWDRNTFVQAQWQDEWFDRWSTRFLAKYANDFTHYKNYDERLLPSNNRYTQQEAYLSLANKFRVFNWWDLSLAYDYQFNALARENLLLEDGADHFARHSHWLSAATAFNVKEYLRLQASVLMTAVSNQPSAISVQPKFTPGVFLSFRPYPKIDLSLNAFYKQSYRYPTFNDLYYTDLGNASLRPELARQHSVELAYRISHKWLMASVAVSYYYNRVTDKIIAYPKGQQFRWTMLNLGTVKINGVDAKADFSFFLPLRWVLRTRLNYTYQKAIDVTNPSDTYYGHQIPYIPWHSGSAVLGLEWTSRRGDHYGLNYSFIYVGERYGQQENTIYNYVQPWYTHDLSLYGEWGITVHRTPSSVHPLWLKANIELNNLLGQDYEVIQNYPMPKQNVRCTIALRY
;
A
#
# COMPACT_ATOMS: atom_id res chain seq x y z
N MET A 1 -7.23 -22.54 -37.72
CA MET A 1 -6.47 -21.75 -38.71
C MET A 1 -6.98 -20.33 -38.89
N ALA A 2 -8.26 -20.04 -39.00
CA ALA A 2 -8.80 -18.71 -39.24
C ALA A 2 -8.44 -17.63 -38.17
N LYS A 3 -8.36 -17.99 -36.88
CA LYS A 3 -8.00 -17.04 -35.78
C LYS A 3 -6.53 -16.59 -35.81
N ARG A 4 -5.62 -17.41 -36.33
CA ARG A 4 -4.20 -17.04 -36.49
C ARG A 4 -3.96 -16.11 -37.68
N ILE A 5 -4.76 -16.25 -38.75
CA ILE A 5 -4.70 -15.41 -39.93
C ILE A 5 -5.23 -13.99 -39.63
N PHE A 6 -6.26 -13.87 -38.80
CA PHE A 6 -6.81 -12.57 -38.38
C PHE A 6 -5.83 -11.73 -37.56
N PHE A 7 -5.06 -12.38 -36.68
CA PHE A 7 -4.05 -11.69 -35.86
C PHE A 7 -2.85 -11.22 -36.70
N ILE A 8 -2.42 -12.01 -37.69
CA ILE A 8 -1.34 -11.66 -38.62
C ILE A 8 -1.79 -10.53 -39.57
N LEU A 9 -3.05 -10.51 -40.00
CA LEU A 9 -3.60 -9.45 -40.84
C LEU A 9 -3.70 -8.11 -40.09
N ILE A 10 -4.03 -8.08 -38.82
CA ILE A 10 -4.02 -6.85 -37.99
C ILE A 10 -2.59 -6.33 -37.84
N ILE A 11 -1.60 -7.18 -37.58
CA ILE A 11 -0.20 -6.78 -37.49
C ILE A 11 0.33 -6.27 -38.83
N ALA A 12 -0.06 -6.88 -39.96
CA ALA A 12 0.32 -6.44 -41.31
C ALA A 12 -0.36 -5.13 -41.76
N LEU A 13 -1.59 -4.86 -41.33
CA LEU A 13 -2.28 -3.58 -41.59
C LEU A 13 -1.67 -2.43 -40.78
N VAL A 14 -1.29 -2.68 -39.53
CA VAL A 14 -0.60 -1.71 -38.64
C VAL A 14 0.81 -1.41 -39.17
N ALA A 15 1.52 -2.40 -39.72
CA ALA A 15 2.85 -2.23 -40.30
C ALA A 15 2.86 -1.42 -41.59
N ARG A 16 1.78 -1.44 -42.40
CA ARG A 16 1.70 -0.69 -43.68
C ARG A 16 1.33 0.80 -43.54
N SER A 17 0.69 1.18 -42.43
CA SER A 17 0.39 2.59 -42.11
C SER A 17 1.52 3.37 -41.46
N ALA A 18 2.63 2.69 -41.12
CA ALA A 18 3.76 3.24 -40.35
C ALA A 18 4.80 4.04 -41.17
N PHE A 19 4.67 4.15 -42.49
CA PHE A 19 5.73 4.71 -43.32
C PHE A 19 5.44 6.09 -43.98
N ALA A 20 4.44 6.82 -43.51
CA ALA A 20 4.14 8.15 -44.07
C ALA A 20 3.67 9.12 -43.01
N THR A 21 4.56 9.70 -42.22
CA THR A 21 4.30 10.93 -41.46
C THR A 21 5.59 11.73 -41.28
N ASN A 22 5.47 13.06 -41.44
CA ASN A 22 6.54 14.07 -41.37
C ASN A 22 7.29 14.02 -40.01
N GLU A 23 8.61 13.85 -40.05
CA GLU A 23 9.50 13.76 -38.87
C GLU A 23 9.45 15.00 -37.94
N ALA A 24 9.17 16.19 -38.47
CA ALA A 24 9.17 17.45 -37.71
C ALA A 24 7.98 17.60 -36.73
N GLU A 25 6.81 17.01 -37.01
CA GLU A 25 5.63 17.07 -36.15
C GLU A 25 5.70 16.01 -35.02
N GLN A 26 6.40 14.90 -35.24
CA GLN A 26 6.64 13.86 -34.23
C GLN A 26 7.64 14.30 -33.16
N ASP A 27 8.68 15.06 -33.52
CA ASP A 27 9.70 15.53 -32.58
C ASP A 27 9.14 16.54 -31.57
N SER A 28 8.21 17.43 -31.99
CA SER A 28 7.61 18.43 -31.08
C SER A 28 6.65 17.81 -30.05
N LEU A 29 5.91 16.78 -30.46
CA LEU A 29 5.00 16.05 -29.57
C LEU A 29 5.74 15.12 -28.61
N TYR A 30 6.78 14.45 -29.09
CA TYR A 30 7.67 13.63 -28.30
C TYR A 30 8.34 14.43 -27.17
N ASN A 31 8.84 15.64 -27.47
CA ASN A 31 9.41 16.54 -26.48
C ASN A 31 8.38 17.04 -25.44
N ARG A 32 7.13 17.25 -25.83
CA ARG A 32 6.06 17.74 -24.92
C ARG A 32 5.58 16.67 -23.93
N PHE A 33 5.61 15.39 -24.30
CA PHE A 33 5.27 14.27 -23.40
C PHE A 33 6.43 13.82 -22.51
N GLN A 34 7.67 14.01 -22.95
CA GLN A 34 8.86 13.59 -22.17
C GLN A 34 9.24 14.57 -21.06
N LEU A 35 9.07 15.88 -21.25
CA LEU A 35 9.62 16.87 -20.34
C LEU A 35 9.00 16.86 -18.93
N THR A 36 7.75 16.45 -18.78
CA THR A 36 7.07 16.49 -17.47
C THR A 36 7.25 15.19 -16.66
N GLU A 37 7.30 14.03 -17.29
CA GLU A 37 7.32 12.73 -16.59
C GLU A 37 8.75 12.14 -16.49
N VAL A 38 9.58 12.35 -17.50
CA VAL A 38 10.95 11.80 -17.55
C VAL A 38 11.93 12.62 -16.70
N GLU A 39 11.78 13.93 -16.65
CA GLU A 39 12.71 14.79 -15.88
C GLU A 39 12.54 14.58 -14.38
N VAL A 40 11.32 14.39 -13.90
CA VAL A 40 11.03 14.07 -12.50
C VAL A 40 11.47 12.65 -12.15
N THR A 41 11.24 11.69 -13.03
CA THR A 41 11.63 10.29 -12.81
C THR A 41 13.15 10.11 -12.88
N ALA A 42 13.83 10.77 -13.83
CA ALA A 42 15.28 10.69 -13.97
C ALA A 42 16.02 11.29 -12.75
N ARG A 43 15.57 12.44 -12.25
CA ARG A 43 16.19 13.07 -11.05
C ARG A 43 15.97 12.26 -9.77
N ALA A 44 14.82 11.64 -9.58
CA ALA A 44 14.55 10.79 -8.41
C ALA A 44 15.42 9.52 -8.45
N LEU A 45 15.60 8.94 -9.62
CA LEU A 45 16.27 7.66 -9.83
C LEU A 45 17.80 7.73 -9.77
N GLU A 46 18.39 8.89 -9.97
CA GLU A 46 19.84 9.07 -9.78
C GLU A 46 20.31 8.93 -8.33
N LYS A 47 19.41 9.08 -7.36
CA LYS A 47 19.75 9.09 -5.92
C LYS A 47 19.36 7.80 -5.18
N ASP A 48 18.60 6.90 -5.79
CA ASP A 48 18.10 5.72 -5.09
C ASP A 48 19.13 4.58 -5.05
N VAL A 49 19.44 4.11 -3.83
CA VAL A 49 20.23 2.89 -3.59
C VAL A 49 19.30 1.67 -3.64
N ILE A 50 18.04 1.82 -3.27
CA ILE A 50 16.97 0.86 -3.46
C ILE A 50 15.92 1.51 -4.34
N VAL A 51 15.63 0.90 -5.48
CA VAL A 51 14.60 1.39 -6.38
C VAL A 51 13.22 1.04 -5.83
N PRO A 52 12.37 2.04 -5.50
CA PRO A 52 11.02 1.76 -5.04
C PRO A 52 10.17 1.16 -6.14
N GLN A 53 9.14 0.43 -5.75
CA GLN A 53 8.00 0.18 -6.61
C GLN A 53 7.06 1.37 -6.47
N THR A 54 6.67 1.98 -7.58
CA THR A 54 5.89 3.23 -7.58
C THR A 54 4.66 3.09 -8.45
N LEU A 55 3.54 3.61 -7.95
CA LEU A 55 2.32 3.91 -8.70
C LEU A 55 2.04 5.40 -8.54
N LYS A 56 1.95 6.15 -9.65
CA LYS A 56 1.86 7.61 -9.62
C LYS A 56 0.85 8.14 -10.65
N GLY A 57 0.14 9.19 -10.27
CA GLY A 57 -0.71 9.97 -11.15
C GLY A 57 -1.71 9.12 -11.95
N ALA A 58 -1.64 9.18 -13.28
CA ALA A 58 -2.52 8.44 -14.16
C ALA A 58 -2.44 6.91 -14.01
N GLU A 59 -1.31 6.35 -13.54
CA GLU A 59 -1.19 4.91 -13.29
C GLU A 59 -2.12 4.44 -12.15
N LEU A 60 -2.23 5.22 -11.06
CA LEU A 60 -3.18 4.95 -9.99
C LEU A 60 -4.62 4.91 -10.49
N GLN A 61 -4.95 5.83 -11.39
CA GLN A 61 -6.31 5.96 -11.94
C GLN A 61 -6.68 4.90 -12.99
N ARG A 62 -5.68 4.18 -13.53
CA ARG A 62 -5.88 3.09 -14.52
C ARG A 62 -6.16 1.75 -13.87
N LEU A 63 -5.79 1.59 -12.60
CA LEU A 63 -6.05 0.35 -11.87
C LEU A 63 -7.53 0.28 -11.48
N ASN A 64 -8.12 -0.90 -11.61
CA ASN A 64 -9.47 -1.17 -11.11
C ASN A 64 -9.46 -1.30 -9.57
N ALA A 65 -8.89 -0.31 -8.90
CA ALA A 65 -8.68 -0.29 -7.46
C ALA A 65 -9.58 0.75 -6.79
N LEU A 66 -10.22 0.38 -5.69
CA LEU A 66 -11.09 1.27 -4.90
C LEU A 66 -10.32 1.88 -3.71
N SER A 67 -9.31 1.18 -3.22
CA SER A 67 -8.53 1.58 -2.05
C SER A 67 -7.04 1.40 -2.30
N VAL A 68 -6.22 1.98 -1.42
CA VAL A 68 -4.77 1.78 -1.40
C VAL A 68 -4.40 0.29 -1.32
N ALA A 69 -5.14 -0.49 -0.54
CA ALA A 69 -4.91 -1.93 -0.43
C ALA A 69 -5.06 -2.64 -1.78
N ASP A 70 -6.07 -2.26 -2.57
CA ASP A 70 -6.32 -2.86 -3.88
C ASP A 70 -5.21 -2.49 -4.88
N ALA A 71 -4.70 -1.25 -4.83
CA ALA A 71 -3.59 -0.80 -5.69
C ALA A 71 -2.28 -1.54 -5.35
N LEU A 72 -2.01 -1.80 -4.07
CA LEU A 72 -0.80 -2.50 -3.64
C LEU A 72 -0.74 -3.97 -4.07
N ARG A 73 -1.85 -4.58 -4.49
CA ARG A 73 -1.87 -5.94 -5.10
C ARG A 73 -1.06 -6.04 -6.38
N TYR A 74 -0.81 -4.91 -7.04
CA TYR A 74 -0.02 -4.84 -8.27
C TYR A 74 1.48 -4.60 -8.03
N PHE A 75 1.94 -4.74 -6.79
CA PHE A 75 3.36 -4.68 -6.44
C PHE A 75 3.93 -6.09 -6.20
N SER A 76 5.15 -6.34 -6.65
CA SER A 76 5.83 -7.61 -6.38
C SER A 76 6.16 -7.75 -4.89
N GLY A 77 6.10 -8.96 -4.37
CA GLY A 77 6.37 -9.26 -2.96
C GLY A 77 5.25 -8.86 -1.99
N VAL A 78 4.12 -8.34 -2.48
CA VAL A 78 2.97 -7.94 -1.65
C VAL A 78 1.90 -9.01 -1.66
N GLN A 79 1.43 -9.40 -0.48
CA GLN A 79 0.21 -10.20 -0.31
C GLN A 79 -0.82 -9.39 0.45
N LEU A 80 -2.02 -9.34 -0.11
CA LEU A 80 -3.20 -8.74 0.53
C LEU A 80 -3.93 -9.81 1.34
N LYS A 81 -4.28 -9.48 2.59
CA LYS A 81 -5.32 -10.15 3.36
C LYS A 81 -6.58 -9.31 3.26
N ASP A 82 -7.64 -9.88 2.71
CA ASP A 82 -8.93 -9.23 2.51
C ASP A 82 -10.02 -10.12 3.11
N TYR A 83 -10.78 -9.58 4.05
CA TYR A 83 -11.85 -10.29 4.77
C TYR A 83 -13.22 -10.11 4.12
N GLY A 84 -13.26 -9.58 2.92
CA GLY A 84 -14.40 -9.60 2.02
C GLY A 84 -15.07 -8.27 1.74
N GLY A 85 -15.36 -8.04 0.45
CA GLY A 85 -16.21 -6.97 -0.03
C GLY A 85 -15.61 -5.56 0.03
N VAL A 86 -16.49 -4.57 -0.13
CA VAL A 86 -16.12 -3.14 -0.16
C VAL A 86 -15.70 -2.65 1.23
N GLY A 87 -16.42 -3.06 2.28
CA GLY A 87 -16.18 -2.66 3.67
C GLY A 87 -15.22 -3.55 4.46
N GLY A 88 -14.63 -4.58 3.83
CA GLY A 88 -13.73 -5.53 4.50
C GLY A 88 -12.43 -4.89 5.01
N ILE A 89 -11.92 -5.42 6.12
CA ILE A 89 -10.59 -5.05 6.62
C ILE A 89 -9.54 -5.56 5.63
N LYS A 90 -8.59 -4.70 5.24
CA LYS A 90 -7.55 -5.02 4.27
C LYS A 90 -6.17 -4.68 4.81
N THR A 91 -5.33 -5.71 4.99
CA THR A 91 -3.95 -5.54 5.42
C THR A 91 -2.98 -6.16 4.43
N ILE A 92 -1.75 -5.66 4.39
CA ILE A 92 -0.72 -6.18 3.49
C ILE A 92 0.43 -6.81 4.28
N ASN A 93 1.06 -7.76 3.62
CA ASN A 93 2.28 -8.40 4.06
C ASN A 93 3.33 -8.27 2.95
N ILE A 94 4.52 -7.79 3.28
CA ILE A 94 5.62 -7.61 2.34
C ILE A 94 6.64 -8.71 2.56
N ARG A 95 7.00 -9.46 1.49
CA ARG A 95 8.00 -10.52 1.51
C ARG A 95 7.83 -11.49 2.67
N SER A 96 6.60 -11.86 2.99
CA SER A 96 6.21 -12.86 4.01
C SER A 96 6.62 -12.56 5.45
N MET A 97 7.09 -11.37 5.77
CA MET A 97 7.54 -11.05 7.13
C MET A 97 6.39 -10.83 8.11
N GLY A 98 5.19 -10.54 7.63
CA GLY A 98 4.00 -10.22 8.41
C GLY A 98 3.59 -8.75 8.29
N SER A 99 2.29 -8.49 8.40
CA SER A 99 1.75 -7.13 8.26
C SER A 99 2.24 -6.16 9.34
N GLN A 100 2.61 -6.68 10.52
CA GLN A 100 3.16 -5.87 11.62
C GLN A 100 4.62 -5.43 11.39
N HIS A 101 5.34 -6.01 10.43
CA HIS A 101 6.66 -5.57 10.00
C HIS A 101 6.62 -4.51 8.88
N THR A 102 5.41 -4.16 8.44
CA THR A 102 5.18 -3.15 7.40
C THR A 102 4.80 -1.82 8.03
N ALA A 103 5.56 -0.78 7.74
CA ALA A 103 5.21 0.58 8.11
C ALA A 103 4.51 1.29 6.95
N VAL A 104 3.49 2.07 7.27
CA VAL A 104 2.75 2.91 6.32
C VAL A 104 2.93 4.37 6.71
N TYR A 105 3.37 5.19 5.79
CA TYR A 105 3.58 6.62 5.98
C TYR A 105 2.59 7.41 5.14
N TYR A 106 1.92 8.35 5.77
CA TYR A 106 1.02 9.29 5.11
C TYR A 106 1.67 10.67 5.13
N ASN A 107 2.03 11.19 3.95
CA ASN A 107 2.78 12.44 3.83
C ASN A 107 4.07 12.48 4.67
N GLY A 108 4.78 11.34 4.79
CA GLY A 108 6.05 11.24 5.52
C GLY A 108 5.93 11.01 7.02
N VAL A 109 4.72 10.94 7.59
CA VAL A 109 4.49 10.61 8.99
C VAL A 109 3.87 9.22 9.11
N GLN A 110 4.43 8.36 9.96
CA GLN A 110 3.95 6.99 10.09
C GLN A 110 2.54 6.94 10.68
N LEU A 111 1.66 6.14 10.04
CA LEU A 111 0.37 5.76 10.61
C LEU A 111 0.60 4.69 11.68
N GLY A 112 0.22 5.00 12.90
CA GLY A 112 0.37 4.12 14.05
C GLY A 112 -0.89 3.30 14.32
N ASN A 113 -0.71 2.11 14.87
CA ASN A 113 -1.74 1.35 15.55
C ASN A 113 -1.07 0.52 16.65
N ALA A 114 -0.97 1.07 17.85
CA ALA A 114 -0.33 0.42 18.97
C ALA A 114 -1.15 -0.76 19.51
N GLN A 115 -2.47 -0.80 19.25
CA GLN A 115 -3.36 -1.84 19.70
C GLN A 115 -3.07 -3.18 19.00
N ASN A 116 -3.03 -3.21 17.66
CA ASN A 116 -2.87 -4.46 16.89
C ASN A 116 -1.69 -4.45 15.91
N GLY A 117 -0.98 -3.33 15.77
CA GLY A 117 0.22 -3.21 14.94
C GLY A 117 -0.01 -3.24 13.44
N GLN A 118 -1.25 -3.13 12.98
CA GLN A 118 -1.63 -3.22 11.56
C GLN A 118 -2.43 -2.00 11.16
N VAL A 119 -2.23 -1.55 9.92
CA VAL A 119 -3.01 -0.47 9.31
C VAL A 119 -4.01 -1.08 8.33
N ASP A 120 -5.30 -0.78 8.51
CA ASP A 120 -6.34 -1.11 7.53
C ASP A 120 -6.22 -0.16 6.33
N LEU A 121 -5.62 -0.65 5.25
CA LEU A 121 -5.41 0.12 4.02
C LEU A 121 -6.68 0.24 3.16
N GLY A 122 -7.74 -0.47 3.50
CA GLY A 122 -9.07 -0.30 2.90
C GLY A 122 -9.71 1.06 3.21
N ARG A 123 -9.25 1.75 4.27
CA ARG A 123 -9.76 3.07 4.67
C ARG A 123 -9.21 4.21 3.83
N PHE A 124 -8.11 4.03 3.09
CA PHE A 124 -7.45 5.08 2.34
C PHE A 124 -7.87 5.05 0.88
N SER A 125 -8.42 6.17 0.41
CA SER A 125 -8.79 6.38 -0.98
C SER A 125 -7.57 6.60 -1.86
N LEU A 126 -7.73 6.31 -3.15
CA LEU A 126 -6.77 6.68 -4.18
C LEU A 126 -7.02 8.09 -4.73
N ASP A 127 -8.18 8.68 -4.47
CA ASP A 127 -8.66 9.87 -5.16
C ASP A 127 -7.86 11.13 -4.82
N ASN A 128 -7.38 11.24 -3.57
CA ASN A 128 -6.51 12.33 -3.11
C ASN A 128 -5.01 11.96 -3.12
N LEU A 129 -4.63 10.76 -3.61
CA LEU A 129 -3.23 10.38 -3.70
C LEU A 129 -2.62 10.76 -5.04
N GLU A 130 -1.41 11.30 -4.99
CA GLU A 130 -0.55 11.48 -6.14
C GLU A 130 0.32 10.26 -6.38
N GLU A 131 0.82 9.64 -5.29
CA GLU A 131 1.82 8.59 -5.38
C GLU A 131 1.71 7.58 -4.25
N ILE A 132 1.92 6.31 -4.59
CA ILE A 132 2.16 5.21 -3.67
C ILE A 132 3.54 4.64 -3.98
N GLN A 133 4.44 4.62 -2.99
CA GLN A 133 5.75 4.01 -3.10
C GLN A 133 5.91 2.88 -2.09
N LEU A 134 6.54 1.80 -2.52
CA LEU A 134 6.90 0.68 -1.66
C LEU A 134 8.42 0.45 -1.73
N PHE A 135 9.07 0.48 -0.56
CA PHE A 135 10.48 0.15 -0.40
C PHE A 135 10.62 -1.17 0.37
N ASN A 136 11.33 -2.12 -0.24
CA ASN A 136 11.78 -3.32 0.45
C ASN A 136 13.00 -2.95 1.30
N GLY A 137 12.84 -2.95 2.62
CA GLY A 137 13.88 -2.54 3.56
C GLY A 137 13.76 -1.08 4.00
N GLN A 138 14.30 -0.12 3.26
CA GLN A 138 14.41 1.28 3.69
C GLN A 138 14.37 2.22 2.48
N LYS A 139 13.89 3.43 2.68
CA LYS A 139 13.99 4.51 1.69
C LYS A 139 15.45 4.90 1.48
N SER A 140 15.81 5.24 0.25
CA SER A 140 17.20 5.53 -0.12
C SER A 140 17.74 6.87 0.40
N ASP A 141 16.86 7.82 0.75
CA ASP A 141 17.31 9.09 1.35
C ASP A 141 17.59 8.89 2.84
N ILE A 142 18.81 9.21 3.30
CA ILE A 142 19.17 9.18 4.72
C ILE A 142 18.54 10.34 5.53
N PHE A 143 18.00 11.37 4.86
CA PHE A 143 17.29 12.47 5.49
C PHE A 143 15.83 12.08 5.78
N GLN A 144 15.66 11.29 6.81
CA GLN A 144 14.37 10.75 7.24
C GLN A 144 14.26 10.70 8.76
N SER A 145 13.06 10.49 9.29
CA SER A 145 12.84 10.32 10.73
C SER A 145 13.55 9.06 11.24
N ALA A 146 13.91 9.02 12.52
CA ALA A 146 14.59 7.87 13.11
C ALA A 146 13.76 6.58 12.98
N ARG A 147 12.44 6.67 13.15
CA ARG A 147 11.52 5.55 13.07
C ARG A 147 11.45 4.92 11.66
N GLU A 148 11.69 5.68 10.58
CA GLU A 148 11.72 5.17 9.21
C GLU A 148 12.82 4.11 8.99
N PHE A 149 13.88 4.12 9.81
CA PHE A 149 14.91 3.08 9.79
C PHE A 149 14.45 1.76 10.44
N GLY A 150 13.33 1.74 11.18
CA GLY A 150 12.92 0.63 12.04
C GLY A 150 12.14 -0.49 11.35
N ALA A 151 11.40 -0.22 10.29
CA ALA A 151 10.52 -1.20 9.66
C ALA A 151 11.24 -2.06 8.61
N ALA A 152 10.75 -3.28 8.40
CA ALA A 152 11.29 -4.22 7.41
C ALA A 152 10.82 -3.90 5.99
N GLY A 153 9.62 -3.35 5.84
CA GLY A 153 9.07 -2.85 4.57
C GLY A 153 8.30 -1.55 4.80
N ASN A 154 8.39 -0.62 3.86
CA ASN A 154 7.82 0.72 4.00
C ASN A 154 6.95 1.08 2.81
N VAL A 155 5.72 1.53 3.09
CA VAL A 155 4.78 2.08 2.11
C VAL A 155 4.60 3.56 2.38
N TYR A 156 4.81 4.39 1.36
CA TYR A 156 4.61 5.83 1.43
C TYR A 156 3.40 6.21 0.59
N LEU A 157 2.46 6.90 1.21
CA LEU A 157 1.29 7.49 0.60
C LEU A 157 1.49 9.00 0.56
N THR A 158 1.54 9.56 -0.65
CA THR A 158 1.72 11.00 -0.84
C THR A 158 0.45 11.58 -1.46
N THR A 159 -0.16 12.56 -0.79
CA THR A 159 -1.32 13.26 -1.30
C THR A 159 -0.93 14.23 -2.42
N ARG A 160 -1.91 14.58 -3.25
CA ARG A 160 -1.73 15.59 -4.30
C ARG A 160 -1.28 16.92 -3.68
N LYS A 161 -0.36 17.58 -4.37
CA LYS A 161 0.04 18.95 -4.08
C LYS A 161 -0.72 19.88 -5.01
N PRO A 162 -1.37 20.92 -4.50
CA PRO A 162 -2.01 21.90 -5.36
C PRO A 162 -0.95 22.64 -6.18
N TYR A 163 -1.18 22.73 -7.46
CA TYR A 163 -0.37 23.48 -8.41
C TYR A 163 -1.27 24.44 -9.19
N PHE A 164 -0.98 25.73 -9.15
CA PHE A 164 -1.74 26.77 -9.80
C PHE A 164 -0.88 27.44 -10.87
N LYS A 165 -1.45 27.69 -12.05
CA LYS A 165 -0.88 28.59 -13.05
C LYS A 165 -1.05 30.05 -12.57
N GLU A 166 -0.38 31.00 -13.25
CA GLU A 166 -0.32 32.39 -12.81
C GLU A 166 -1.69 33.02 -12.48
N ASP A 167 -2.72 32.76 -13.29
CA ASP A 167 -4.05 33.32 -13.13
C ASP A 167 -5.07 32.43 -12.40
N GLU A 168 -4.66 31.21 -12.02
CA GLU A 168 -5.54 30.25 -11.36
C GLU A 168 -5.51 30.43 -9.84
N LYS A 169 -6.69 30.53 -9.21
CA LYS A 169 -6.83 30.65 -7.75
C LYS A 169 -7.57 29.50 -7.11
N VAL A 170 -8.38 28.79 -7.86
CA VAL A 170 -9.25 27.73 -7.33
C VAL A 170 -9.31 26.59 -8.35
N HIS A 171 -9.07 25.39 -7.88
CA HIS A 171 -9.38 24.16 -8.62
C HIS A 171 -10.48 23.41 -7.89
N VAL A 172 -11.42 22.89 -8.64
CA VAL A 172 -12.51 22.06 -8.11
C VAL A 172 -12.54 20.77 -8.90
N HIS A 173 -12.60 19.67 -8.18
CA HIS A 173 -12.82 18.37 -8.79
C HIS A 173 -13.92 17.64 -8.03
N GLY A 174 -14.68 16.87 -8.76
CA GLY A 174 -15.73 16.04 -8.20
C GLY A 174 -15.84 14.75 -8.98
N GLN A 175 -16.15 13.67 -8.31
CA GLN A 175 -16.46 12.41 -8.96
C GLN A 175 -17.59 11.67 -8.25
N MET A 176 -18.28 10.86 -9.03
CA MET A 176 -19.26 9.90 -8.54
C MET A 176 -18.89 8.52 -9.08
N ARG A 177 -18.65 7.59 -8.17
CA ARG A 177 -18.46 6.18 -8.50
C ARG A 177 -19.66 5.39 -8.00
N PHE A 178 -20.20 4.53 -8.85
CA PHE A 178 -21.37 3.70 -8.53
C PHE A 178 -21.28 2.34 -9.23
N GLY A 179 -22.01 1.35 -8.76
CA GLY A 179 -21.96 0.04 -9.39
C GLY A 179 -22.56 -1.09 -8.55
N SER A 180 -22.06 -2.29 -8.76
CA SER A 180 -22.49 -3.49 -8.06
C SER A 180 -22.41 -3.33 -6.55
N PHE A 181 -23.24 -4.08 -5.81
CA PHE A 181 -23.32 -4.06 -4.35
C PHE A 181 -23.87 -2.75 -3.80
N SER A 182 -24.77 -2.10 -4.59
CA SER A 182 -25.35 -0.78 -4.28
C SER A 182 -24.27 0.27 -3.98
N LEU A 183 -23.09 0.16 -4.61
CA LEU A 183 -22.00 1.09 -4.39
C LEU A 183 -22.40 2.52 -4.80
N ALA A 184 -22.24 3.45 -3.88
CA ALA A 184 -22.31 4.89 -4.09
C ALA A 184 -21.13 5.57 -3.40
N ASN A 185 -20.25 6.20 -4.20
CA ASN A 185 -19.03 6.80 -3.69
C ASN A 185 -18.78 8.17 -4.35
N PRO A 186 -19.51 9.22 -3.91
CA PRO A 186 -19.21 10.59 -4.26
C PRO A 186 -17.93 11.08 -3.57
N ASN A 187 -17.15 11.86 -4.30
CA ASN A 187 -15.99 12.60 -3.80
C ASN A 187 -16.00 14.01 -4.36
N VAL A 188 -15.60 14.99 -3.55
CA VAL A 188 -15.41 16.37 -3.97
C VAL A 188 -14.14 16.92 -3.33
N GLY A 189 -13.35 17.64 -4.13
CA GLY A 189 -12.16 18.32 -3.63
C GLY A 189 -12.08 19.74 -4.17
N VAL A 190 -11.49 20.61 -3.37
CA VAL A 190 -11.28 22.03 -3.67
C VAL A 190 -9.86 22.41 -3.23
N ASP A 191 -9.10 22.96 -4.16
CA ASP A 191 -7.80 23.55 -3.92
C ASP A 191 -7.91 25.07 -4.07
N VAL A 192 -7.40 25.84 -3.10
CA VAL A 192 -7.45 27.31 -3.10
C VAL A 192 -6.05 27.88 -2.92
N LYS A 193 -5.65 28.75 -3.84
CA LYS A 193 -4.44 29.59 -3.71
C LYS A 193 -4.76 30.79 -2.84
N LEU A 194 -4.29 30.79 -1.61
CA LEU A 194 -4.50 31.88 -0.67
C LEU A 194 -3.51 33.03 -0.92
N THR A 195 -2.24 32.68 -1.17
CA THR A 195 -1.18 33.61 -1.61
C THR A 195 -0.28 32.88 -2.63
N GLU A 196 0.74 33.55 -3.17
CA GLU A 196 1.70 32.90 -4.09
C GLU A 196 2.45 31.73 -3.45
N SER A 197 2.56 31.70 -2.14
CA SER A 197 3.29 30.66 -1.40
C SER A 197 2.41 29.77 -0.52
N LEU A 198 1.14 30.16 -0.30
CA LEU A 198 0.23 29.47 0.61
C LEU A 198 -1.01 28.96 -0.12
N SER A 199 -1.30 27.68 0.03
CA SER A 199 -2.48 27.04 -0.52
C SER A 199 -3.20 26.18 0.50
N LEU A 200 -4.52 26.02 0.29
CA LEU A 200 -5.42 25.18 1.07
C LEU A 200 -6.00 24.11 0.17
N THR A 201 -6.06 22.88 0.66
CA THR A 201 -6.77 21.76 0.01
C THR A 201 -7.85 21.24 0.94
N LEU A 202 -9.00 20.89 0.37
CA LEU A 202 -10.10 20.24 1.06
C LEU A 202 -10.59 19.08 0.19
N ASP A 203 -10.67 17.89 0.75
CA ASP A 203 -11.25 16.71 0.12
C ASP A 203 -12.30 16.08 1.05
N ALA A 204 -13.44 15.70 0.49
CA ALA A 204 -14.51 15.01 1.19
C ALA A 204 -15.03 13.85 0.34
N GLU A 205 -15.12 12.68 0.93
CA GLU A 205 -15.58 11.44 0.29
C GLU A 205 -16.59 10.71 1.18
N TYR A 206 -17.62 10.20 0.55
CA TYR A 206 -18.59 9.31 1.17
C TYR A 206 -18.57 7.96 0.46
N VAL A 207 -18.62 6.87 1.21
CA VAL A 207 -18.69 5.50 0.68
C VAL A 207 -19.88 4.79 1.28
N TYR A 208 -20.77 4.34 0.44
CA TYR A 208 -21.88 3.45 0.80
C TYR A 208 -21.85 2.21 -0.08
N SER A 209 -22.05 1.06 0.53
CA SER A 209 -22.34 -0.20 -0.16
C SER A 209 -23.15 -1.11 0.75
N ASP A 210 -24.11 -1.87 0.21
CA ASP A 210 -24.82 -2.91 0.95
C ASP A 210 -23.99 -4.19 1.11
N GLY A 211 -22.87 -4.31 0.39
CA GLY A 211 -21.93 -5.40 0.46
C GLY A 211 -22.51 -6.78 0.14
N LYS A 212 -23.69 -6.83 -0.50
CA LYS A 212 -24.38 -8.09 -0.82
C LYS A 212 -23.94 -8.61 -2.19
N TYR A 213 -23.40 -9.82 -2.24
CA TYR A 213 -23.02 -10.47 -3.49
C TYR A 213 -23.26 -11.97 -3.46
N PRO A 214 -23.63 -12.59 -4.60
CA PRO A 214 -23.75 -14.03 -4.71
C PRO A 214 -22.36 -14.69 -4.70
N PHE A 215 -22.24 -15.81 -4.03
CA PHE A 215 -21.06 -16.65 -4.04
C PHE A 215 -21.47 -18.12 -4.06
N ARG A 216 -20.58 -19.00 -4.59
CA ARG A 216 -20.76 -20.44 -4.51
C ARG A 216 -20.10 -20.95 -3.24
N TYR A 217 -20.83 -21.70 -2.45
CA TYR A 217 -20.31 -22.40 -1.29
C TYR A 217 -20.28 -23.89 -1.55
N ARG A 218 -19.07 -24.42 -1.70
CA ARG A 218 -18.83 -25.83 -1.92
C ARG A 218 -17.97 -26.39 -0.80
N ARG A 219 -18.41 -27.44 -0.16
CA ARG A 219 -17.64 -28.19 0.83
C ARG A 219 -17.54 -29.65 0.42
N VAL A 220 -16.30 -30.13 0.35
CA VAL A 220 -16.00 -31.53 0.08
C VAL A 220 -15.60 -32.19 1.40
N LEU A 221 -16.17 -33.35 1.70
CA LEU A 221 -15.83 -34.17 2.86
C LEU A 221 -14.44 -34.83 2.64
N PRO A 222 -13.81 -35.35 3.71
CA PRO A 222 -12.56 -36.11 3.59
C PRO A 222 -12.66 -37.35 2.69
N SER A 223 -13.86 -37.90 2.54
CA SER A 223 -14.17 -39.00 1.62
C SER A 223 -14.09 -38.63 0.14
N GLY A 224 -13.97 -37.33 -0.21
CA GLY A 224 -14.07 -36.80 -1.57
C GLY A 224 -15.51 -36.49 -2.00
N GLU A 225 -16.51 -36.81 -1.20
CA GLU A 225 -17.92 -36.50 -1.47
C GLU A 225 -18.20 -35.01 -1.24
N THR A 226 -19.10 -34.45 -2.05
CA THR A 226 -19.55 -33.06 -1.87
C THR A 226 -20.63 -33.00 -0.77
N ALA A 227 -20.29 -32.41 0.37
CA ALA A 227 -21.27 -32.21 1.47
C ALA A 227 -22.30 -31.13 1.12
N TYR A 228 -21.86 -30.03 0.51
CA TYR A 228 -22.72 -28.99 -0.04
C TYR A 228 -22.14 -28.42 -1.31
N ASP A 229 -22.98 -28.02 -2.23
CA ASP A 229 -22.66 -27.21 -3.39
C ASP A 229 -23.89 -26.32 -3.65
N THR A 230 -23.85 -25.11 -3.20
CA THR A 230 -24.96 -24.17 -3.24
C THR A 230 -24.51 -22.76 -3.54
N THR A 231 -25.41 -21.94 -4.04
CA THR A 231 -25.19 -20.50 -4.19
C THR A 231 -25.94 -19.78 -3.06
N ALA A 232 -25.22 -18.91 -2.38
CA ALA A 232 -25.77 -18.07 -1.31
C ALA A 232 -25.42 -16.61 -1.57
N VAL A 233 -26.04 -15.70 -0.81
CA VAL A 233 -25.75 -14.27 -0.88
C VAL A 233 -25.01 -13.86 0.39
N ARG A 234 -23.82 -13.31 0.24
CA ARG A 234 -23.04 -12.75 1.35
C ARG A 234 -23.84 -11.67 2.04
N GLN A 235 -23.90 -11.73 3.37
CA GLN A 235 -24.60 -10.79 4.23
C GLN A 235 -23.62 -10.09 5.16
N ASN A 236 -24.06 -8.98 5.77
CA ASN A 236 -23.31 -8.24 6.77
C ASN A 236 -21.95 -7.73 6.24
N GLY A 237 -21.90 -7.34 4.96
CA GLY A 237 -20.74 -6.74 4.31
C GLY A 237 -20.93 -5.26 3.97
N ASP A 238 -21.97 -4.66 4.53
CA ASP A 238 -22.32 -3.28 4.30
C ASP A 238 -21.31 -2.32 4.89
N VAL A 239 -21.18 -1.15 4.28
CA VAL A 239 -20.34 -0.05 4.73
C VAL A 239 -21.02 1.29 4.52
N ASN A 240 -20.89 2.16 5.51
CA ASN A 240 -21.28 3.54 5.48
C ASN A 240 -20.12 4.33 6.08
N ALA A 241 -19.40 5.09 5.25
CA ALA A 241 -18.19 5.78 5.69
C ALA A 241 -18.07 7.18 5.10
N VAL A 242 -17.50 8.08 5.89
CA VAL A 242 -17.15 9.45 5.49
C VAL A 242 -15.66 9.66 5.75
N ARG A 243 -14.98 10.26 4.79
CA ARG A 243 -13.60 10.73 4.91
C ARG A 243 -13.55 12.21 4.58
N THR A 244 -12.80 12.96 5.40
CA THR A 244 -12.50 14.36 5.13
C THR A 244 -11.03 14.63 5.37
N GLU A 245 -10.43 15.39 4.48
CA GLU A 245 -9.04 15.78 4.55
C GLU A 245 -8.91 17.28 4.32
N LEU A 246 -8.07 17.93 5.13
CA LEU A 246 -7.74 19.34 4.98
C LEU A 246 -6.22 19.48 5.00
N GLY A 247 -5.66 20.13 3.99
CA GLY A 247 -4.24 20.40 3.87
C GLY A 247 -3.97 21.89 3.75
N LEU A 248 -3.00 22.37 4.53
CA LEU A 248 -2.46 23.72 4.41
C LEU A 248 -0.99 23.61 4.03
N HIS A 249 -0.60 24.21 2.90
CA HIS A 249 0.71 24.08 2.30
C HIS A 249 1.34 25.45 2.09
N HIS A 250 2.52 25.67 2.67
CA HIS A 250 3.29 26.90 2.48
C HIS A 250 4.70 26.60 2.00
N TYR A 251 5.04 27.12 0.83
CA TYR A 251 6.36 26.99 0.21
C TYR A 251 6.99 28.37 0.11
N TYR A 252 8.00 28.65 0.89
CA TYR A 252 8.65 29.97 0.94
C TYR A 252 10.04 30.01 0.32
N ARG A 253 10.59 28.82 0.00
CA ARG A 253 11.83 28.62 -0.74
C ARG A 253 11.76 27.34 -1.58
N THR A 254 12.73 27.11 -2.44
CA THR A 254 12.83 25.87 -3.21
C THR A 254 12.94 24.63 -2.32
N THR A 255 13.57 24.75 -1.15
CA THR A 255 13.80 23.68 -0.19
C THR A 255 13.03 23.87 1.12
N GLY A 256 12.53 25.09 1.37
CA GLY A 256 11.84 25.49 2.61
C GLY A 256 10.33 25.43 2.47
N PHE A 257 9.68 24.64 3.34
CA PHE A 257 8.23 24.54 3.39
C PHE A 257 7.75 24.12 4.78
N TRP A 258 6.49 24.43 5.05
CA TRP A 258 5.73 23.74 6.09
C TRP A 258 4.36 23.35 5.55
N ARG A 259 3.84 22.27 6.12
CA ARG A 259 2.48 21.81 5.83
C ARG A 259 1.81 21.30 7.09
N VAL A 260 0.51 21.52 7.16
CA VAL A 260 -0.36 20.93 8.18
C VAL A 260 -1.42 20.13 7.45
N HIS A 261 -1.69 18.92 7.93
CA HIS A 261 -2.68 18.04 7.35
C HIS A 261 -3.58 17.48 8.44
N VAL A 262 -4.88 17.57 8.23
CA VAL A 262 -5.92 16.99 9.08
C VAL A 262 -6.62 15.90 8.31
N TYR A 263 -6.75 14.74 8.90
CA TYR A 263 -7.47 13.60 8.36
C TYR A 263 -8.54 13.16 9.35
N ASN A 264 -9.74 12.93 8.86
CA ASN A 264 -10.81 12.34 9.64
C ASN A 264 -11.53 11.27 8.82
N TYR A 265 -11.74 10.13 9.44
CA TYR A 265 -12.48 9.01 8.89
C TYR A 265 -13.47 8.51 9.92
N TYR A 266 -14.72 8.36 9.51
CA TYR A 266 -15.77 7.70 10.28
C TYR A 266 -16.37 6.58 9.45
N SER A 267 -16.61 5.42 10.06
CA SER A 267 -17.35 4.36 9.41
C SER A 267 -18.20 3.56 10.37
N GLU A 268 -19.33 3.12 9.86
CA GLU A 268 -20.13 2.03 10.37
C GLU A 268 -20.17 0.92 9.34
N ARG A 269 -19.79 -0.29 9.73
CA ARG A 269 -19.73 -1.42 8.80
C ARG A 269 -20.09 -2.75 9.46
N GLY A 270 -20.67 -3.63 8.66
CA GLY A 270 -20.77 -5.03 8.99
C GLY A 270 -19.39 -5.69 8.85
N VAL A 271 -19.13 -6.68 9.68
CA VAL A 271 -17.97 -7.55 9.56
C VAL A 271 -18.51 -8.93 9.14
N PRO A 272 -18.41 -9.27 7.85
CA PRO A 272 -18.89 -10.56 7.40
C PRO A 272 -17.94 -11.64 7.91
N GLY A 273 -18.35 -12.40 8.90
CA GLY A 273 -17.56 -13.46 9.50
C GLY A 273 -17.25 -14.61 8.56
N ALA A 274 -16.38 -15.52 8.99
CA ALA A 274 -16.11 -16.77 8.27
C ALA A 274 -17.37 -17.62 8.14
N ILE A 275 -17.53 -18.30 7.00
CA ILE A 275 -18.59 -19.27 6.81
C ILE A 275 -18.18 -20.60 7.44
N VAL A 276 -18.72 -20.90 8.60
CA VAL A 276 -18.45 -22.14 9.33
C VAL A 276 -19.77 -22.87 9.56
N ASN A 277 -19.81 -24.18 9.30
CA ASN A 277 -20.98 -25.03 9.50
C ASN A 277 -22.26 -24.49 8.84
N ASN A 278 -22.14 -24.00 7.60
CA ASN A 278 -23.25 -23.48 6.81
C ASN A 278 -23.90 -22.20 7.37
N VAL A 279 -23.15 -21.41 8.15
CA VAL A 279 -23.63 -20.14 8.72
C VAL A 279 -22.98 -19.01 7.96
N TRP A 280 -23.78 -18.20 7.25
CA TRP A 280 -23.35 -17.04 6.45
C TRP A 280 -24.02 -15.72 6.79
N ARG A 281 -24.68 -15.65 7.95
CA ARG A 281 -25.18 -14.40 8.51
C ARG A 281 -24.54 -14.22 9.86
N ASN A 282 -23.79 -13.15 10.02
CA ASN A 282 -23.15 -12.80 11.27
C ASN A 282 -23.67 -11.44 11.75
N GLY A 283 -23.77 -11.29 13.06
CA GLY A 283 -24.20 -10.06 13.72
C GLY A 283 -23.05 -9.16 14.17
N GLU A 284 -21.87 -9.32 13.58
CA GLU A 284 -20.70 -8.54 13.95
C GLU A 284 -20.74 -7.17 13.29
N ARG A 285 -20.58 -6.11 14.12
CA ARG A 285 -20.59 -4.71 13.67
C ARG A 285 -19.35 -4.00 14.17
N LEU A 286 -18.85 -3.07 13.36
CA LEU A 286 -17.67 -2.27 13.65
C LEU A 286 -17.94 -0.80 13.35
N TRP A 287 -17.69 0.05 14.34
CA TRP A 287 -17.69 1.50 14.20
C TRP A 287 -16.27 1.98 14.42
N ASP A 288 -15.78 2.75 13.49
CA ASP A 288 -14.45 3.36 13.55
C ASP A 288 -14.54 4.88 13.43
N ARG A 289 -13.75 5.59 14.23
CA ARG A 289 -13.44 7.00 14.04
C ARG A 289 -11.94 7.19 14.20
N ASN A 290 -11.29 7.61 13.12
CA ASN A 290 -9.86 7.85 13.10
C ASN A 290 -9.62 9.32 12.73
N THR A 291 -9.03 10.06 13.64
CA THR A 291 -8.73 11.48 13.44
C THR A 291 -7.28 11.72 13.76
N PHE A 292 -6.53 12.32 12.83
CA PHE A 292 -5.19 12.79 13.12
C PHE A 292 -4.92 14.16 12.52
N VAL A 293 -4.06 14.89 13.21
CA VAL A 293 -3.46 16.15 12.76
C VAL A 293 -1.97 15.93 12.71
N GLN A 294 -1.35 16.28 11.61
CA GLN A 294 0.09 16.21 11.45
C GLN A 294 0.65 17.50 10.87
N ALA A 295 1.84 17.86 11.32
CA ALA A 295 2.59 19.00 10.83
C ALA A 295 3.97 18.55 10.38
N GLN A 296 4.45 19.13 9.31
CA GLN A 296 5.81 18.97 8.83
C GLN A 296 6.38 20.34 8.53
N TRP A 297 7.61 20.54 8.97
CA TRP A 297 8.45 21.67 8.58
C TRP A 297 9.80 21.14 8.09
N GLN A 298 10.32 21.76 7.03
CA GLN A 298 11.64 21.45 6.48
C GLN A 298 12.29 22.73 5.96
N ASP A 299 13.58 22.86 6.22
CA ASP A 299 14.40 23.93 5.64
C ASP A 299 15.84 23.46 5.39
N GLU A 300 16.56 24.21 4.58
CA GLU A 300 17.98 24.01 4.28
C GLU A 300 18.78 25.28 4.61
N TRP A 301 19.81 25.07 5.43
CA TRP A 301 20.68 26.14 5.94
C TRP A 301 22.03 26.06 5.25
N PHE A 302 22.49 27.17 4.68
CA PHE A 302 23.82 27.29 4.11
C PHE A 302 24.17 26.22 3.04
N ASP A 303 23.19 25.70 2.30
CA ASP A 303 23.32 24.66 1.27
C ASP A 303 23.96 23.33 1.76
N ARG A 304 24.17 23.18 3.07
CA ARG A 304 24.88 22.04 3.67
C ARG A 304 24.16 21.37 4.82
N TRP A 305 23.22 22.05 5.43
CA TRP A 305 22.50 21.55 6.60
C TRP A 305 21.01 21.60 6.33
N SER A 306 20.36 20.45 6.28
CA SER A 306 18.92 20.32 6.14
C SER A 306 18.33 19.85 7.46
N THR A 307 17.23 20.50 7.89
CA THR A 307 16.50 20.16 9.10
C THR A 307 15.06 19.82 8.73
N ARG A 308 14.51 18.76 9.32
CA ARG A 308 13.11 18.37 9.20
C ARG A 308 12.52 18.13 10.59
N PHE A 309 11.38 18.74 10.83
CA PHE A 309 10.57 18.51 12.01
C PHE A 309 9.24 17.92 11.61
N LEU A 310 8.80 16.88 12.35
CA LEU A 310 7.50 16.26 12.19
C LEU A 310 6.79 16.23 13.54
N ALA A 311 5.49 16.50 13.53
CA ALA A 311 4.61 16.36 14.69
C ALA A 311 3.30 15.71 14.27
N LYS A 312 2.74 14.85 15.12
CA LYS A 312 1.43 14.24 14.91
C LYS A 312 0.71 14.04 16.23
N TYR A 313 -0.58 14.29 16.23
CA TYR A 313 -1.51 13.83 17.25
C TYR A 313 -2.62 13.03 16.57
N ALA A 314 -2.93 11.86 17.11
CA ALA A 314 -4.04 11.03 16.63
C ALA A 314 -4.94 10.58 17.77
N ASN A 315 -6.23 10.49 17.48
CA ASN A 315 -7.26 9.92 18.35
C ASN A 315 -8.11 8.96 17.53
N ASP A 316 -8.00 7.68 17.85
CA ASP A 316 -8.68 6.60 17.16
C ASP A 316 -9.67 5.94 18.12
N PHE A 317 -10.90 5.79 17.67
CA PHE A 317 -11.95 5.09 18.39
C PHE A 317 -12.44 3.92 17.57
N THR A 318 -12.60 2.77 18.21
CA THR A 318 -13.18 1.57 17.62
C THR A 318 -14.19 0.96 18.58
N HIS A 319 -15.40 0.70 18.09
CA HIS A 319 -16.41 -0.06 18.82
C HIS A 319 -16.74 -1.31 18.03
N TYR A 320 -16.47 -2.47 18.61
CA TYR A 320 -16.80 -3.78 18.04
C TYR A 320 -17.90 -4.42 18.87
N LYS A 321 -18.95 -4.86 18.20
CA LYS A 321 -20.06 -5.56 18.84
C LYS A 321 -20.47 -6.78 18.02
N ASN A 322 -20.69 -7.89 18.71
CA ASN A 322 -21.24 -9.11 18.14
C ASN A 322 -22.66 -9.34 18.68
N TYR A 323 -23.62 -9.35 17.76
CA TYR A 323 -25.04 -9.62 18.04
C TYR A 323 -25.44 -11.06 17.73
N ASP A 324 -24.54 -11.90 17.19
CA ASP A 324 -24.85 -13.27 16.85
C ASP A 324 -24.79 -14.15 18.11
N GLU A 325 -25.94 -14.60 18.57
CA GLU A 325 -26.10 -15.43 19.78
C GLU A 325 -25.39 -16.80 19.65
N ARG A 326 -25.07 -17.23 18.43
CA ARG A 326 -24.34 -18.49 18.15
C ARG A 326 -22.82 -18.35 18.35
N LEU A 327 -22.31 -17.14 18.52
CA LEU A 327 -20.94 -16.83 18.81
C LEU A 327 -20.81 -16.31 20.24
N LEU A 328 -19.58 -16.23 20.75
CA LEU A 328 -19.35 -15.58 22.05
C LEU A 328 -19.77 -14.11 21.99
N PRO A 329 -20.65 -13.66 22.89
CA PRO A 329 -21.04 -12.26 22.95
C PRO A 329 -19.81 -11.36 23.12
N SER A 330 -19.77 -10.27 22.39
CA SER A 330 -18.69 -9.30 22.49
C SER A 330 -19.26 -7.89 22.32
N ASN A 331 -18.81 -6.96 23.17
CA ASN A 331 -19.18 -5.56 23.11
C ASN A 331 -18.03 -4.73 23.69
N ASN A 332 -17.07 -4.41 22.83
CA ASN A 332 -15.81 -3.78 23.26
C ASN A 332 -15.61 -2.41 22.62
N ARG A 333 -15.19 -1.45 23.42
CA ARG A 333 -14.74 -0.14 22.98
C ARG A 333 -13.23 0.00 23.19
N TYR A 334 -12.59 0.64 22.23
CA TYR A 334 -11.16 0.94 22.25
C TYR A 334 -10.96 2.40 21.88
N THR A 335 -10.24 3.13 22.71
CA THR A 335 -9.81 4.50 22.41
C THR A 335 -8.29 4.53 22.44
N GLN A 336 -7.67 4.88 21.33
CA GLN A 336 -6.23 5.03 21.20
C GLN A 336 -5.89 6.51 21.04
N GLN A 337 -4.83 6.94 21.71
CA GLN A 337 -4.22 8.24 21.53
C GLN A 337 -2.76 8.09 21.18
N GLU A 338 -2.29 8.89 20.24
CA GLU A 338 -0.88 8.92 19.82
C GLU A 338 -0.41 10.36 19.75
N ALA A 339 0.73 10.64 20.38
CA ALA A 339 1.50 11.86 20.16
C ALA A 339 2.88 11.47 19.63
N TYR A 340 3.32 12.07 18.53
CA TYR A 340 4.60 11.77 17.88
C TYR A 340 5.32 13.05 17.50
N LEU A 341 6.62 13.09 17.80
CA LEU A 341 7.55 14.16 17.44
C LEU A 341 8.81 13.56 16.84
N SER A 342 9.33 14.21 15.80
CA SER A 342 10.59 13.84 15.15
C SER A 342 11.39 15.06 14.77
N LEU A 343 12.69 14.98 14.98
CA LEU A 343 13.67 15.96 14.53
C LEU A 343 14.79 15.22 13.79
N ALA A 344 14.94 15.50 12.50
CA ALA A 344 15.98 14.94 11.66
C ALA A 344 16.87 16.05 11.10
N ASN A 345 18.17 15.82 11.10
CA ASN A 345 19.19 16.72 10.53
C ASN A 345 20.08 15.95 9.57
N LYS A 346 20.35 16.53 8.40
CA LYS A 346 21.31 16.03 7.42
C LYS A 346 22.39 17.08 7.20
N PHE A 347 23.63 16.66 7.27
CA PHE A 347 24.82 17.49 7.03
C PHE A 347 25.56 16.98 5.81
N ARG A 348 25.77 17.82 4.81
CA ARG A 348 26.65 17.57 3.67
C ARG A 348 28.09 17.94 4.07
N VAL A 349 28.84 16.93 4.52
CA VAL A 349 30.25 17.12 4.93
C VAL A 349 31.12 17.47 3.71
N PHE A 350 30.97 16.69 2.65
CA PHE A 350 31.57 16.91 1.33
C PHE A 350 30.50 16.60 0.26
N ASN A 351 30.73 16.96 -0.99
CA ASN A 351 29.83 16.68 -2.10
C ASN A 351 29.57 15.18 -2.32
N TRP A 352 30.44 14.34 -1.78
CA TRP A 352 30.36 12.88 -1.85
C TRP A 352 30.00 12.20 -0.52
N TRP A 353 29.89 12.96 0.59
CA TRP A 353 29.64 12.41 1.93
C TRP A 353 28.58 13.21 2.68
N ASP A 354 27.47 12.54 2.99
CA ASP A 354 26.38 13.05 3.81
C ASP A 354 26.30 12.28 5.14
N LEU A 355 25.98 13.00 6.22
CA LEU A 355 25.65 12.45 7.54
C LEU A 355 24.23 12.83 7.91
N SER A 356 23.50 11.95 8.59
CA SER A 356 22.18 12.23 9.14
C SER A 356 22.06 11.74 10.56
N LEU A 357 21.43 12.57 11.41
CA LEU A 357 21.06 12.26 12.78
C LEU A 357 19.58 12.56 12.96
N ALA A 358 18.83 11.64 13.53
CA ALA A 358 17.43 11.88 13.84
C ALA A 358 17.04 11.28 15.19
N TYR A 359 16.15 11.98 15.88
CA TYR A 359 15.55 11.54 17.13
C TYR A 359 14.04 11.66 17.04
N ASP A 360 13.36 10.58 17.44
CA ASP A 360 11.91 10.51 17.47
C ASP A 360 11.43 10.10 18.86
N TYR A 361 10.32 10.69 19.27
CA TYR A 361 9.58 10.31 20.45
C TYR A 361 8.13 10.02 20.11
N GLN A 362 7.57 8.96 20.68
CA GLN A 362 6.15 8.64 20.56
C GLN A 362 5.58 8.21 21.90
N PHE A 363 4.43 8.77 22.20
CA PHE A 363 3.54 8.31 23.26
C PHE A 363 2.31 7.66 22.66
N ASN A 364 1.94 6.49 23.17
CA ASN A 364 0.69 5.80 22.84
C ASN A 364 -0.05 5.48 24.13
N ALA A 365 -1.36 5.74 24.14
CA ALA A 365 -2.28 5.31 25.17
C ALA A 365 -3.41 4.49 24.56
N LEU A 366 -3.87 3.44 25.24
CA LEU A 366 -5.03 2.65 24.90
C LEU A 366 -5.94 2.53 26.12
N ALA A 367 -7.18 2.97 25.97
CA ALA A 367 -8.26 2.62 26.88
C ALA A 367 -9.11 1.51 26.25
N ARG A 368 -9.33 0.43 26.98
CA ARG A 368 -10.17 -0.71 26.57
C ARG A 368 -11.30 -0.87 27.56
N GLU A 369 -12.53 -0.91 27.08
CA GLU A 369 -13.73 -1.08 27.84
C GLU A 369 -14.52 -2.29 27.33
N ASN A 370 -14.82 -3.26 28.19
CA ASN A 370 -15.74 -4.35 27.87
C ASN A 370 -17.12 -4.02 28.43
N LEU A 371 -18.06 -3.66 27.54
CA LEU A 371 -19.41 -3.24 27.92
C LEU A 371 -20.32 -4.37 28.39
N LEU A 372 -19.84 -5.62 28.36
CA LEU A 372 -20.54 -6.78 28.95
C LEU A 372 -20.14 -6.99 30.43
N LEU A 373 -19.10 -6.33 30.89
CA LEU A 373 -18.59 -6.37 32.27
C LEU A 373 -18.70 -4.97 32.87
N GLU A 374 -18.95 -4.90 34.16
CA GLU A 374 -19.03 -3.63 34.89
C GLU A 374 -17.67 -3.18 35.51
N ASP A 375 -16.57 -3.78 35.01
CA ASP A 375 -15.25 -3.63 35.62
C ASP A 375 -14.51 -2.31 35.27
N GLY A 376 -15.14 -1.43 34.46
CA GLY A 376 -14.54 -0.18 34.00
C GLY A 376 -13.55 -0.36 32.85
N ALA A 377 -12.77 0.67 32.55
CA ALA A 377 -11.82 0.66 31.45
C ALA A 377 -10.42 0.31 31.92
N ASP A 378 -9.77 -0.60 31.20
CA ASP A 378 -8.32 -0.84 31.33
C ASP A 378 -7.53 0.23 30.58
N HIS A 379 -6.45 0.67 31.17
CA HIS A 379 -5.57 1.68 30.58
C HIS A 379 -4.14 1.17 30.41
N PHE A 380 -3.62 1.34 29.19
CA PHE A 380 -2.27 0.95 28.83
C PHE A 380 -1.57 2.16 28.19
N ALA A 381 -0.29 2.33 28.49
CA ALA A 381 0.53 3.37 27.90
C ALA A 381 1.90 2.85 27.47
N ARG A 382 2.48 3.51 26.46
CA ARG A 382 3.79 3.19 25.91
C ARG A 382 4.54 4.46 25.56
N HIS A 383 5.77 4.55 26.00
CA HIS A 383 6.74 5.54 25.55
C HIS A 383 7.76 4.84 24.67
N SER A 384 8.02 5.41 23.51
CA SER A 384 9.00 4.86 22.56
C SER A 384 9.95 5.96 22.11
N HIS A 385 11.24 5.63 22.11
CA HIS A 385 12.32 6.52 21.72
C HIS A 385 13.13 5.85 20.61
N TRP A 386 13.42 6.59 19.55
CA TRP A 386 14.30 6.17 18.47
C TRP A 386 15.38 7.21 18.27
N LEU A 387 16.62 6.75 18.16
CA LEU A 387 17.75 7.57 17.79
C LEU A 387 18.46 6.89 16.61
N SER A 388 18.59 7.58 15.51
CA SER A 388 19.28 7.06 14.33
C SER A 388 20.48 7.90 13.95
N ALA A 389 21.56 7.23 13.52
CA ALA A 389 22.68 7.82 12.82
C ALA A 389 22.84 7.12 11.47
N ALA A 390 22.97 7.87 10.41
CA ALA A 390 23.14 7.35 9.06
C ALA A 390 24.19 8.15 8.28
N THR A 391 24.88 7.47 7.37
CA THR A 391 25.87 8.07 6.48
C THR A 391 25.66 7.59 5.06
N ALA A 392 25.94 8.45 4.09
CA ALA A 392 25.87 8.13 2.67
C ALA A 392 27.14 8.61 1.96
N PHE A 393 27.76 7.71 1.22
CA PHE A 393 28.91 7.98 0.35
C PHE A 393 28.49 7.83 -1.11
N ASN A 394 28.70 8.88 -1.90
CA ASN A 394 28.38 8.94 -3.31
C ASN A 394 29.68 9.13 -4.10
N VAL A 395 30.21 8.04 -4.66
CA VAL A 395 31.45 8.09 -5.45
C VAL A 395 31.08 8.23 -6.92
N LYS A 396 30.98 9.49 -7.37
CA LYS A 396 30.52 9.85 -8.71
C LYS A 396 29.17 9.15 -9.05
N GLU A 397 29.08 8.60 -10.24
CA GLU A 397 27.89 7.87 -10.71
C GLU A 397 28.01 6.35 -10.53
N TYR A 398 29.17 5.86 -10.07
CA TYR A 398 29.49 4.44 -10.05
C TYR A 398 29.06 3.72 -8.78
N LEU A 399 29.23 4.36 -7.62
CA LEU A 399 29.05 3.68 -6.33
C LEU A 399 28.34 4.59 -5.35
N ARG A 400 27.31 4.05 -4.72
CA ARG A 400 26.63 4.63 -3.56
C ARG A 400 26.63 3.61 -2.44
N LEU A 401 27.11 4.03 -1.29
CA LEU A 401 27.13 3.23 -0.07
C LEU A 401 26.42 4.00 1.02
N GLN A 402 25.50 3.35 1.71
CA GLN A 402 24.84 3.90 2.88
C GLN A 402 24.96 2.94 4.04
N ALA A 403 25.19 3.48 5.23
CA ALA A 403 25.15 2.74 6.47
C ALA A 403 24.29 3.48 7.48
N SER A 404 23.56 2.75 8.29
CA SER A 404 22.72 3.30 9.35
C SER A 404 22.73 2.41 10.58
N VAL A 405 22.53 3.03 11.74
CA VAL A 405 22.24 2.35 12.99
C VAL A 405 21.05 3.02 13.64
N LEU A 406 20.09 2.24 14.09
CA LEU A 406 18.94 2.69 14.85
C LEU A 406 18.98 2.10 16.26
N MET A 407 18.90 2.96 17.25
CA MET A 407 18.62 2.59 18.65
C MET A 407 17.12 2.73 18.90
N THR A 408 16.50 1.72 19.48
CA THR A 408 15.09 1.73 19.89
C THR A 408 14.99 1.39 21.36
N ALA A 409 14.32 2.24 22.15
CA ALA A 409 13.98 2.02 23.54
C ALA A 409 12.48 2.18 23.75
N VAL A 410 11.87 1.21 24.45
CA VAL A 410 10.41 1.16 24.67
C VAL A 410 10.14 0.88 26.14
N SER A 411 9.20 1.60 26.74
CA SER A 411 8.66 1.32 28.08
C SER A 411 7.15 1.23 28.03
N ASN A 412 6.57 0.26 28.73
CA ASN A 412 5.13 0.03 28.82
C ASN A 412 4.63 0.23 30.25
N GLN A 413 3.38 0.67 30.39
CA GLN A 413 2.64 0.74 31.64
C GLN A 413 1.34 -0.06 31.51
N PRO A 414 0.85 -0.76 32.54
CA PRO A 414 1.28 -0.75 33.95
C PRO A 414 2.53 -1.60 34.25
N SER A 415 2.94 -2.50 33.38
CA SER A 415 4.16 -3.28 33.64
C SER A 415 5.39 -2.43 33.31
N ALA A 416 6.21 -2.16 34.31
CA ALA A 416 7.49 -1.47 34.18
C ALA A 416 8.55 -2.31 33.42
N ILE A 417 8.18 -3.06 32.41
CA ILE A 417 9.13 -3.75 31.55
C ILE A 417 9.82 -2.68 30.70
N SER A 418 10.87 -2.10 31.24
CA SER A 418 11.84 -1.34 30.46
C SER A 418 12.59 -2.33 29.58
N VAL A 419 12.29 -2.32 28.30
CA VAL A 419 13.05 -3.13 27.35
C VAL A 419 14.40 -2.43 27.13
N GLN A 420 15.49 -3.15 27.36
CA GLN A 420 16.82 -2.63 27.10
C GLN A 420 16.92 -2.09 25.67
N PRO A 421 17.63 -0.98 25.45
CA PRO A 421 17.82 -0.42 24.11
C PRO A 421 18.32 -1.46 23.11
N LYS A 422 17.71 -1.52 21.95
CA LYS A 422 18.08 -2.42 20.85
C LYS A 422 18.69 -1.63 19.72
N PHE A 423 19.81 -2.12 19.20
CA PHE A 423 20.50 -1.52 18.06
C PHE A 423 20.28 -2.37 16.81
N THR A 424 19.88 -1.74 15.73
CA THR A 424 19.65 -2.40 14.44
C THR A 424 20.47 -1.71 13.35
N PRO A 425 21.47 -2.41 12.79
CA PRO A 425 22.27 -1.91 11.68
C PRO A 425 21.57 -2.10 10.35
N GLY A 426 21.89 -1.21 9.39
CA GLY A 426 21.55 -1.33 7.98
C GLY A 426 22.71 -0.89 7.11
N VAL A 427 22.99 -1.65 6.04
CA VAL A 427 24.00 -1.31 5.03
C VAL A 427 23.40 -1.50 3.65
N PHE A 428 23.58 -0.54 2.78
CA PHE A 428 22.97 -0.49 1.45
C PHE A 428 24.02 -0.09 0.43
N LEU A 429 24.06 -0.80 -0.69
CA LEU A 429 25.01 -0.62 -1.75
C LEU A 429 24.29 -0.52 -3.10
N SER A 430 24.65 0.46 -3.92
CA SER A 430 24.28 0.51 -5.34
C SER A 430 25.53 0.70 -6.17
N PHE A 431 25.77 -0.23 -7.09
CA PHE A 431 26.91 -0.22 -8.00
C PHE A 431 26.44 -0.16 -9.45
N ARG A 432 26.94 0.83 -10.21
CA ARG A 432 26.68 1.04 -11.63
C ARG A 432 27.99 0.90 -12.40
N PRO A 433 28.28 -0.31 -12.96
CA PRO A 433 29.56 -0.56 -13.61
C PRO A 433 29.79 0.32 -14.85
N TYR A 434 28.70 0.65 -15.54
CA TYR A 434 28.73 1.42 -16.78
C TYR A 434 27.69 2.55 -16.72
N PRO A 435 28.04 3.79 -16.35
CA PRO A 435 27.06 4.90 -16.21
C PRO A 435 26.29 5.23 -17.49
N LYS A 436 26.87 4.93 -18.66
CA LYS A 436 26.19 5.11 -19.98
C LYS A 436 25.05 4.10 -20.21
N ILE A 437 25.08 2.99 -19.50
CA ILE A 437 24.05 1.95 -19.52
C ILE A 437 23.40 1.99 -18.14
N ASP A 438 22.12 2.31 -18.05
CA ASP A 438 21.42 2.38 -16.76
C ASP A 438 21.19 0.96 -16.18
N LEU A 439 22.30 0.29 -15.90
CA LEU A 439 22.40 -1.01 -15.25
C LEU A 439 22.94 -0.82 -13.84
N SER A 440 22.20 -1.25 -12.84
CA SER A 440 22.60 -1.19 -11.44
C SER A 440 22.50 -2.54 -10.74
N LEU A 441 23.49 -2.81 -9.90
CA LEU A 441 23.49 -3.89 -8.92
C LEU A 441 23.29 -3.27 -7.55
N ASN A 442 22.15 -3.58 -6.92
CA ASN A 442 21.78 -3.06 -5.62
C ASN A 442 21.81 -4.21 -4.61
N ALA A 443 22.36 -3.97 -3.42
CA ALA A 443 22.38 -4.97 -2.36
C ALA A 443 22.16 -4.32 -1.01
N PHE A 444 21.52 -5.02 -0.08
CA PHE A 444 21.42 -4.55 1.28
C PHE A 444 21.38 -5.68 2.32
N TYR A 445 21.87 -5.31 3.49
CA TYR A 445 21.64 -6.00 4.75
C TYR A 445 20.95 -5.07 5.72
N LYS A 446 19.90 -5.55 6.40
CA LYS A 446 19.16 -4.76 7.39
C LYS A 446 18.64 -5.63 8.52
N GLN A 447 18.65 -5.09 9.73
CA GLN A 447 17.92 -5.62 10.88
C GLN A 447 16.76 -4.70 11.25
N SER A 448 15.67 -5.28 11.74
CA SER A 448 14.54 -4.55 12.29
C SER A 448 13.91 -5.29 13.46
N TYR A 449 13.50 -4.54 14.49
CA TYR A 449 12.75 -5.06 15.63
C TYR A 449 11.28 -4.72 15.52
N ARG A 450 10.42 -5.69 15.87
CA ARG A 450 9.01 -5.47 16.11
C ARG A 450 8.72 -5.71 17.59
N TYR A 451 8.27 -4.68 18.29
CA TYR A 451 7.80 -4.81 19.67
C TYR A 451 6.38 -5.36 19.69
N PRO A 452 6.02 -6.21 20.72
CA PRO A 452 4.65 -6.69 20.88
C PRO A 452 3.66 -5.55 20.97
N THR A 453 2.49 -5.71 20.36
CA THR A 453 1.39 -4.75 20.41
C THR A 453 0.68 -4.80 21.78
N PHE A 454 -0.21 -3.85 22.06
CA PHE A 454 -1.02 -3.92 23.27
C PHE A 454 -1.93 -5.15 23.28
N ASN A 455 -2.46 -5.57 22.11
CA ASN A 455 -3.22 -6.82 22.03
C ASN A 455 -2.35 -8.05 22.27
N ASP A 456 -1.12 -8.09 21.74
CA ASP A 456 -0.20 -9.20 21.98
C ASP A 456 0.09 -9.37 23.50
N LEU A 457 0.21 -8.25 24.23
CA LEU A 457 0.56 -8.25 25.65
C LEU A 457 -0.64 -8.40 26.58
N TYR A 458 -1.76 -7.71 26.29
CA TYR A 458 -2.80 -7.45 27.29
C TYR A 458 -4.22 -7.81 26.84
N TYR A 459 -4.41 -8.42 25.66
CA TYR A 459 -5.77 -8.76 25.20
C TYR A 459 -6.35 -9.89 26.07
N THR A 460 -7.27 -9.53 26.96
CA THR A 460 -8.00 -10.44 27.89
C THR A 460 -7.32 -11.80 28.14
N ASP A 461 -7.88 -12.89 27.63
CA ASP A 461 -7.40 -14.26 27.81
C ASP A 461 -6.30 -14.69 26.83
N LEU A 462 -5.97 -13.84 25.84
CA LEU A 462 -5.06 -14.16 24.73
C LEU A 462 -3.67 -13.53 24.90
N GLY A 463 -3.60 -12.38 25.58
CA GLY A 463 -2.38 -11.60 25.76
C GLY A 463 -1.35 -12.35 26.62
N ASN A 464 -0.08 -12.06 26.34
CA ASN A 464 1.04 -12.60 27.09
C ASN A 464 2.07 -11.50 27.37
N ALA A 465 2.13 -11.05 28.62
CA ALA A 465 3.04 -9.98 29.05
C ALA A 465 4.53 -10.35 29.00
N SER A 466 4.86 -11.64 28.85
CA SER A 466 6.26 -12.13 28.75
C SER A 466 6.81 -12.20 27.34
N LEU A 467 6.09 -11.68 26.35
CA LEU A 467 6.54 -11.68 24.95
C LEU A 467 7.81 -10.84 24.75
N ARG A 468 8.74 -11.42 23.99
CA ARG A 468 9.95 -10.75 23.51
C ARG A 468 9.70 -10.07 22.15
N PRO A 469 10.43 -8.99 21.84
CA PRO A 469 10.41 -8.41 20.50
C PRO A 469 10.88 -9.40 19.42
N GLU A 470 10.21 -9.42 18.27
CA GLU A 470 10.67 -10.13 17.07
C GLU A 470 11.89 -9.44 16.47
N LEU A 471 12.84 -10.21 15.95
CA LEU A 471 13.97 -9.70 15.17
C LEU A 471 13.93 -10.25 13.76
N ALA A 472 13.80 -9.35 12.78
CA ALA A 472 13.94 -9.66 11.36
C ALA A 472 15.34 -9.27 10.85
N ARG A 473 15.99 -10.21 10.15
CA ARG A 473 17.24 -10.00 9.41
C ARG A 473 16.96 -10.17 7.93
N GLN A 474 17.32 -9.18 7.14
CA GLN A 474 17.03 -9.12 5.72
C GLN A 474 18.32 -9.01 4.91
N HIS A 475 18.41 -9.79 3.85
CA HIS A 475 19.43 -9.71 2.82
C HIS A 475 18.73 -9.63 1.46
N SER A 476 19.16 -8.74 0.59
CA SER A 476 18.62 -8.62 -0.76
C SER A 476 19.70 -8.22 -1.74
N VAL A 477 19.65 -8.80 -2.94
CA VAL A 477 20.46 -8.41 -4.08
C VAL A 477 19.52 -8.23 -5.28
N GLU A 478 19.59 -7.08 -5.92
CA GLU A 478 18.74 -6.72 -7.07
C GLU A 478 19.62 -6.32 -8.26
N LEU A 479 19.31 -6.85 -9.42
CA LEU A 479 19.81 -6.37 -10.70
C LEU A 479 18.69 -5.58 -11.37
N ALA A 480 18.94 -4.29 -11.67
CA ALA A 480 17.97 -3.43 -12.34
C ALA A 480 18.57 -2.83 -13.61
N TYR A 481 17.79 -2.82 -14.68
CA TYR A 481 18.16 -2.27 -15.97
C TYR A 481 17.05 -1.39 -16.53
N ARG A 482 17.40 -0.22 -17.06
CA ARG A 482 16.48 0.70 -17.71
C ARG A 482 16.94 1.07 -19.10
N ILE A 483 15.95 1.21 -19.98
CA ILE A 483 16.12 1.64 -21.35
C ILE A 483 15.21 2.83 -21.57
N SER A 484 15.75 3.90 -22.13
CA SER A 484 14.98 5.04 -22.62
C SER A 484 15.35 5.28 -24.08
N HIS A 485 14.41 5.01 -24.96
CA HIS A 485 14.52 5.23 -26.39
C HIS A 485 13.28 5.94 -26.92
N LYS A 486 13.35 6.58 -28.07
CA LYS A 486 12.22 7.36 -28.66
C LYS A 486 10.89 6.60 -28.72
N TRP A 487 10.92 5.31 -28.95
CA TRP A 487 9.72 4.47 -29.08
C TRP A 487 9.52 3.49 -27.92
N LEU A 488 10.47 3.40 -26.99
CA LEU A 488 10.44 2.41 -25.88
C LEU A 488 11.04 3.02 -24.62
N MET A 489 10.26 3.02 -23.55
CA MET A 489 10.79 3.12 -22.18
C MET A 489 10.57 1.78 -21.51
N ALA A 490 11.63 1.21 -20.93
CA ALA A 490 11.57 -0.06 -20.23
C ALA A 490 12.35 -0.01 -18.92
N SER A 491 11.81 -0.65 -17.90
CA SER A 491 12.48 -0.88 -16.62
C SER A 491 12.27 -2.34 -16.22
N VAL A 492 13.36 -3.07 -16.02
CA VAL A 492 13.32 -4.46 -15.60
C VAL A 492 14.18 -4.62 -14.35
N ALA A 493 13.67 -5.28 -13.34
CA ALA A 493 14.46 -5.61 -12.16
C ALA A 493 14.12 -7.01 -11.64
N VAL A 494 15.16 -7.70 -11.17
CA VAL A 494 15.05 -9.00 -10.52
C VAL A 494 15.81 -8.95 -9.21
N SER A 495 15.13 -9.28 -8.11
CA SER A 495 15.69 -9.29 -6.76
C SER A 495 15.66 -10.72 -6.21
N TYR A 496 16.79 -11.19 -5.69
CA TYR A 496 16.82 -12.33 -4.77
C TYR A 496 16.90 -11.83 -3.35
N TYR A 497 16.14 -12.45 -2.42
CA TYR A 497 16.19 -12.11 -1.02
C TYR A 497 16.16 -13.32 -0.11
N TYR A 498 16.83 -13.14 1.04
CA TYR A 498 16.82 -14.09 2.16
C TYR A 498 16.49 -13.32 3.45
N ASN A 499 15.37 -13.70 4.10
CA ASN A 499 14.96 -13.11 5.36
C ASN A 499 14.85 -14.19 6.43
N ARG A 500 15.19 -13.83 7.66
CA ARG A 500 15.00 -14.67 8.83
C ARG A 500 14.35 -13.87 9.94
N VAL A 501 13.19 -14.33 10.42
CA VAL A 501 12.48 -13.72 11.56
C VAL A 501 12.61 -14.68 12.74
N THR A 502 13.17 -14.19 13.86
CA THR A 502 13.31 -14.93 15.10
C THR A 502 12.39 -14.36 16.17
N ASP A 503 12.01 -15.17 17.16
CA ASP A 503 11.04 -14.84 18.21
C ASP A 503 9.68 -14.37 17.65
N LYS A 504 9.26 -14.94 16.51
CA LYS A 504 8.01 -14.54 15.83
C LYS A 504 6.82 -14.73 16.77
N ILE A 505 6.00 -13.68 16.92
CA ILE A 505 4.79 -13.69 17.73
C ILE A 505 3.65 -14.22 16.88
N ILE A 506 3.06 -15.32 17.32
CA ILE A 506 1.96 -16.01 16.65
C ILE A 506 0.85 -16.29 17.66
N ALA A 507 -0.39 -16.14 17.25
CA ALA A 507 -1.53 -16.64 17.99
C ALA A 507 -1.55 -18.17 17.93
N TYR A 508 -1.50 -18.83 19.07
CA TYR A 508 -1.47 -20.28 19.18
C TYR A 508 -2.71 -20.80 19.94
N PRO A 509 -3.39 -21.84 19.44
CA PRO A 509 -4.53 -22.42 20.15
C PRO A 509 -4.11 -23.06 21.46
N LYS A 510 -4.76 -22.69 22.56
CA LYS A 510 -4.50 -23.21 23.89
C LYS A 510 -5.48 -24.33 24.22
N GLY A 511 -5.07 -25.59 23.98
CA GLY A 511 -5.85 -26.78 24.28
C GLY A 511 -7.03 -27.02 23.34
N GLN A 512 -7.97 -27.90 23.75
CA GLN A 512 -9.17 -28.27 22.97
C GLN A 512 -10.28 -27.19 22.97
N GLN A 513 -10.14 -26.15 23.78
CA GLN A 513 -11.05 -25.01 23.78
C GLN A 513 -10.54 -23.99 22.75
N PHE A 514 -11.43 -23.32 22.01
CA PHE A 514 -11.12 -22.27 21.02
C PHE A 514 -10.45 -21.00 21.62
N ARG A 515 -9.60 -21.17 22.62
CA ARG A 515 -8.81 -20.13 23.27
C ARG A 515 -7.43 -20.08 22.62
N TRP A 516 -7.03 -18.91 22.22
CA TRP A 516 -5.73 -18.63 21.64
C TRP A 516 -4.86 -17.94 22.67
N THR A 517 -3.55 -18.06 22.58
CA THR A 517 -2.59 -17.27 23.35
C THR A 517 -1.49 -16.78 22.42
N MET A 518 -0.89 -15.64 22.73
CA MET A 518 0.24 -15.12 21.98
C MET A 518 1.53 -15.72 22.50
N LEU A 519 2.34 -16.31 21.62
CA LEU A 519 3.63 -16.91 21.97
C LEU A 519 4.71 -16.44 20.99
N ASN A 520 5.96 -16.34 21.47
CA ASN A 520 7.13 -16.25 20.61
C ASN A 520 7.43 -17.65 20.07
N LEU A 521 6.75 -18.04 19.02
CA LEU A 521 6.96 -19.31 18.35
C LEU A 521 7.95 -19.12 17.21
N GLY A 522 9.18 -19.31 17.54
CA GLY A 522 10.13 -19.79 16.61
C GLY A 522 10.77 -18.89 15.61
N THR A 523 11.33 -19.56 14.64
CA THR A 523 12.10 -18.96 13.55
C THR A 523 11.43 -19.25 12.21
N VAL A 524 11.18 -18.19 11.45
CA VAL A 524 10.70 -18.27 10.06
C VAL A 524 11.86 -17.95 9.12
N LYS A 525 12.07 -18.82 8.14
CA LYS A 525 13.03 -18.64 7.04
C LYS A 525 12.28 -18.36 5.76
N ILE A 526 12.69 -17.31 5.05
CA ILE A 526 12.05 -16.85 3.82
C ILE A 526 13.12 -16.70 2.74
N ASN A 527 12.99 -17.46 1.64
CA ASN A 527 13.78 -17.27 0.44
C ASN A 527 12.85 -16.88 -0.70
N GLY A 528 13.23 -15.89 -1.50
CA GLY A 528 12.36 -15.47 -2.58
C GLY A 528 13.07 -14.75 -3.71
N VAL A 529 12.34 -14.66 -4.82
CA VAL A 529 12.69 -13.90 -6.01
C VAL A 529 11.52 -13.04 -6.40
N ASP A 530 11.76 -11.73 -6.53
CA ASP A 530 10.82 -10.80 -7.12
C ASP A 530 11.32 -10.38 -8.50
N ALA A 531 10.48 -10.48 -9.53
CA ALA A 531 10.73 -9.95 -10.86
C ALA A 531 9.67 -8.92 -11.20
N LYS A 532 10.10 -7.76 -11.69
CA LYS A 532 9.25 -6.66 -12.14
C LYS A 532 9.70 -6.15 -13.50
N ALA A 533 8.77 -5.84 -14.39
CA ALA A 533 9.05 -5.27 -15.69
C ALA A 533 7.95 -4.28 -16.06
N ASP A 534 8.35 -3.05 -16.36
CA ASP A 534 7.49 -1.98 -16.85
C ASP A 534 7.95 -1.61 -18.27
N PHE A 535 7.02 -1.57 -19.22
CA PHE A 535 7.27 -1.16 -20.58
C PHE A 535 6.27 -0.09 -21.01
N SER A 536 6.74 0.92 -21.75
CA SER A 536 5.91 1.89 -22.45
C SER A 536 6.39 1.96 -23.89
N PHE A 537 5.53 1.53 -24.82
CA PHE A 537 5.77 1.60 -26.25
C PHE A 537 5.02 2.79 -26.83
N PHE A 538 5.75 3.75 -27.38
CA PHE A 538 5.21 4.91 -28.07
C PHE A 538 5.02 4.56 -29.54
N LEU A 539 3.77 4.37 -29.94
CA LEU A 539 3.38 3.91 -31.26
C LEU A 539 2.98 5.10 -32.15
N PRO A 540 2.97 4.93 -33.50
CA PRO A 540 2.46 5.95 -34.41
C PRO A 540 1.00 6.34 -34.09
N LEU A 541 0.56 7.47 -34.61
CA LEU A 541 -0.81 7.99 -34.45
C LEU A 541 -1.23 8.25 -33.01
N ARG A 542 -0.25 8.54 -32.11
CA ARG A 542 -0.45 8.89 -30.70
C ARG A 542 -1.02 7.76 -29.86
N TRP A 543 -0.71 6.52 -30.21
CA TRP A 543 -0.98 5.36 -29.38
C TRP A 543 0.17 5.11 -28.41
N VAL A 544 -0.16 4.70 -27.20
CA VAL A 544 0.81 4.23 -26.20
C VAL A 544 0.34 2.89 -25.65
N LEU A 545 1.20 1.89 -25.74
CA LEU A 545 0.98 0.61 -25.07
C LEU A 545 1.85 0.57 -23.81
N ARG A 546 1.21 0.42 -22.65
CA ARG A 546 1.88 0.28 -21.35
C ARG A 546 1.68 -1.12 -20.83
N THR A 547 2.74 -1.68 -20.26
CA THR A 547 2.71 -3.02 -19.69
C THR A 547 3.44 -2.99 -18.37
N ARG A 548 2.82 -3.52 -17.32
CA ARG A 548 3.45 -3.77 -16.01
C ARG A 548 3.29 -5.24 -15.68
N LEU A 549 4.39 -5.92 -15.40
CA LEU A 549 4.44 -7.32 -15.06
C LEU A 549 5.16 -7.49 -13.72
N ASN A 550 4.54 -8.21 -12.80
CA ASN A 550 5.15 -8.57 -11.53
C ASN A 550 4.99 -10.05 -11.28
N TYR A 551 6.05 -10.66 -10.79
CA TYR A 551 6.07 -12.05 -10.37
C TYR A 551 6.86 -12.18 -9.08
N THR A 552 6.37 -12.99 -8.16
CA THR A 552 7.03 -13.29 -6.89
C THR A 552 7.03 -14.80 -6.68
N TYR A 553 8.21 -15.34 -6.44
CA TYR A 553 8.40 -16.62 -5.79
C TYR A 553 8.89 -16.39 -4.37
N GLN A 554 8.24 -17.02 -3.37
CA GLN A 554 8.65 -16.88 -1.98
C GLN A 554 8.37 -18.16 -1.19
N LYS A 555 9.42 -18.80 -0.70
CA LYS A 555 9.32 -19.95 0.18
C LYS A 555 9.52 -19.50 1.63
N ALA A 556 8.40 -19.30 2.34
CA ALA A 556 8.39 -18.96 3.77
C ALA A 556 8.00 -20.21 4.57
N ILE A 557 8.89 -20.69 5.40
CA ILE A 557 8.73 -21.92 6.18
C ILE A 557 9.11 -21.74 7.63
N ASP A 558 8.47 -22.52 8.49
CA ASP A 558 8.86 -22.65 9.89
C ASP A 558 10.13 -23.50 10.01
N VAL A 559 11.13 -23.01 10.71
CA VAL A 559 12.40 -23.71 10.99
C VAL A 559 12.75 -23.62 12.47
N THR A 560 11.76 -23.61 13.33
CA THR A 560 11.89 -23.41 14.78
C THR A 560 12.62 -24.55 15.42
N ASN A 561 12.07 -25.75 15.35
CA ASN A 561 12.59 -26.94 15.98
C ASN A 561 12.48 -28.12 15.02
N PRO A 562 13.58 -28.77 14.64
CA PRO A 562 13.57 -29.93 13.73
C PRO A 562 12.71 -31.10 14.20
N SER A 563 12.44 -31.20 15.50
CA SER A 563 11.60 -32.26 16.08
C SER A 563 10.11 -31.91 16.09
N ASP A 564 9.73 -30.69 15.64
CA ASP A 564 8.35 -30.26 15.60
C ASP A 564 7.64 -30.76 14.33
N THR A 565 6.36 -31.11 14.46
CA THR A 565 5.51 -31.54 13.33
C THR A 565 5.34 -30.45 12.27
N TYR A 566 5.55 -29.18 12.64
CA TYR A 566 5.42 -28.04 11.73
C TYR A 566 6.74 -27.64 11.06
N TYR A 567 7.83 -28.32 11.35
CA TYR A 567 9.15 -28.01 10.77
C TYR A 567 9.13 -28.15 9.24
N GLY A 568 9.52 -27.09 8.55
CA GLY A 568 9.52 -27.02 7.11
C GLY A 568 8.16 -26.71 6.46
N HIS A 569 7.09 -26.57 7.26
CA HIS A 569 5.77 -26.22 6.76
C HIS A 569 5.70 -24.76 6.29
N GLN A 570 4.83 -24.53 5.32
CA GLN A 570 4.52 -23.20 4.78
C GLN A 570 3.80 -22.34 5.83
N ILE A 571 4.24 -21.10 5.95
CA ILE A 571 3.58 -20.13 6.84
C ILE A 571 2.17 -19.83 6.33
N PRO A 572 1.16 -19.75 7.23
CA PRO A 572 -0.23 -19.52 6.85
C PRO A 572 -0.44 -18.30 5.96
N TYR A 573 -1.29 -18.48 4.93
CA TYR A 573 -1.67 -17.46 3.94
C TYR A 573 -0.52 -16.87 3.12
N ILE A 574 0.63 -17.53 3.02
CA ILE A 574 1.74 -17.12 2.18
C ILE A 574 1.82 -18.03 0.95
N PRO A 575 1.40 -17.59 -0.24
CA PRO A 575 1.57 -18.39 -1.46
C PRO A 575 3.04 -18.42 -1.86
N TRP A 576 3.51 -19.55 -2.41
CA TRP A 576 4.86 -19.63 -2.97
C TRP A 576 4.98 -18.86 -4.29
N HIS A 577 3.91 -18.82 -5.07
CA HIS A 577 3.85 -18.14 -6.36
C HIS A 577 2.73 -17.11 -6.37
N SER A 578 3.03 -15.91 -6.80
CA SER A 578 2.03 -14.87 -7.07
C SER A 578 2.50 -13.96 -8.19
N GLY A 579 1.58 -13.29 -8.85
CA GLY A 579 1.93 -12.36 -9.89
C GLY A 579 0.77 -11.49 -10.35
N SER A 580 1.11 -10.42 -11.05
CA SER A 580 0.13 -9.53 -11.67
C SER A 580 0.64 -9.05 -13.04
N ALA A 581 -0.31 -8.79 -13.93
CA ALA A 581 -0.05 -8.15 -15.21
C ALA A 581 -1.07 -7.04 -15.44
N VAL A 582 -0.62 -5.88 -15.89
CA VAL A 582 -1.47 -4.76 -16.31
C VAL A 582 -1.06 -4.38 -17.73
N LEU A 583 -2.02 -4.37 -18.64
CA LEU A 583 -1.85 -3.95 -20.03
C LEU A 583 -2.77 -2.76 -20.29
N GLY A 584 -2.22 -1.62 -20.68
CA GLY A 584 -2.96 -0.41 -21.01
C GLY A 584 -2.69 0.01 -22.44
N LEU A 585 -3.73 0.15 -23.23
CA LEU A 585 -3.67 0.74 -24.57
C LEU A 585 -4.34 2.10 -24.54
N GLU A 586 -3.59 3.15 -24.81
CA GLU A 586 -4.02 4.53 -24.73
C GLU A 586 -3.93 5.22 -26.09
N TRP A 587 -4.89 6.08 -26.37
CA TRP A 587 -4.91 6.91 -27.55
C TRP A 587 -5.24 8.36 -27.18
N THR A 588 -4.48 9.29 -27.74
CA THR A 588 -4.72 10.73 -27.56
C THR A 588 -5.20 11.34 -28.88
N SER A 589 -6.37 11.99 -28.87
CA SER A 589 -6.90 12.65 -30.02
C SER A 589 -6.08 13.91 -30.43
N ARG A 590 -6.31 14.46 -31.62
CA ARG A 590 -5.69 15.74 -32.01
C ARG A 590 -6.16 16.92 -31.15
N ARG A 591 -7.33 16.83 -30.53
CA ARG A 591 -7.88 17.83 -29.60
C ARG A 591 -7.34 17.71 -28.17
N GLY A 592 -6.60 16.65 -27.86
CA GLY A 592 -6.10 16.39 -26.53
C GLY A 592 -6.99 15.48 -25.67
N ASP A 593 -8.10 14.94 -26.22
CA ASP A 593 -8.91 13.97 -25.51
C ASP A 593 -8.13 12.65 -25.35
N HIS A 594 -8.32 11.97 -24.24
CA HIS A 594 -7.65 10.72 -23.92
C HIS A 594 -8.65 9.57 -23.86
N TYR A 595 -8.29 8.44 -24.42
CA TYR A 595 -9.06 7.20 -24.36
C TYR A 595 -8.14 6.06 -23.99
N GLY A 596 -8.61 5.13 -23.17
CA GLY A 596 -7.81 3.98 -22.79
C GLY A 596 -8.62 2.75 -22.50
N LEU A 597 -8.02 1.62 -22.84
CA LEU A 597 -8.47 0.28 -22.51
C LEU A 597 -7.41 -0.36 -21.63
N ASN A 598 -7.77 -0.77 -20.41
CA ASN A 598 -6.86 -1.47 -19.51
C ASN A 598 -7.38 -2.88 -19.24
N TYR A 599 -6.46 -3.82 -19.25
CA TYR A 599 -6.68 -5.18 -18.82
C TYR A 599 -5.72 -5.47 -17.67
N SER A 600 -6.22 -6.06 -16.59
CA SER A 600 -5.39 -6.51 -15.49
C SER A 600 -5.67 -7.97 -15.14
N PHE A 601 -4.62 -8.64 -14.71
CA PHE A 601 -4.60 -10.03 -14.31
C PHE A 601 -3.88 -10.13 -12.98
N ILE A 602 -4.44 -10.91 -12.04
CA ILE A 602 -3.81 -11.24 -10.77
C ILE A 602 -3.88 -12.74 -10.58
N TYR A 603 -2.78 -13.33 -10.15
CA TYR A 603 -2.68 -14.75 -9.77
C TYR A 603 -2.09 -14.89 -8.37
N VAL A 604 -2.70 -15.72 -7.55
CA VAL A 604 -2.20 -16.09 -6.22
C VAL A 604 -2.24 -17.62 -6.12
N GLY A 605 -1.07 -18.21 -5.86
CA GLY A 605 -0.91 -19.65 -5.78
C GLY A 605 -1.55 -20.28 -4.54
N GLU A 606 -1.36 -21.57 -4.42
CA GLU A 606 -1.84 -22.37 -3.28
C GLU A 606 -1.23 -21.92 -1.96
N ARG A 607 -1.99 -22.06 -0.89
CA ARG A 607 -1.58 -21.71 0.47
C ARG A 607 -2.40 -22.49 1.50
N TYR A 608 -2.02 -22.37 2.76
CA TYR A 608 -2.71 -23.01 3.86
C TYR A 608 -3.21 -21.96 4.85
N GLY A 609 -4.38 -22.21 5.46
CA GLY A 609 -4.97 -21.32 6.46
C GLY A 609 -4.36 -21.46 7.86
N GLN A 610 -3.68 -22.58 8.12
CA GLN A 610 -3.08 -22.91 9.40
C GLN A 610 -1.65 -23.47 9.20
N GLN A 611 -0.94 -23.69 10.30
CA GLN A 611 0.45 -24.09 10.30
C GLN A 611 0.67 -25.58 9.93
N GLU A 612 -0.35 -26.41 10.13
CA GLU A 612 -0.30 -27.87 9.88
C GLU A 612 -0.16 -28.24 8.41
N ASN A 613 -0.52 -27.38 7.50
CA ASN A 613 -0.49 -27.61 6.04
C ASN A 613 -1.22 -28.90 5.61
N THR A 614 -2.40 -29.10 6.14
CA THR A 614 -3.25 -30.25 5.83
C THR A 614 -4.27 -29.93 4.74
N ILE A 615 -4.91 -30.97 4.17
CA ILE A 615 -6.00 -30.81 3.21
C ILE A 615 -7.20 -29.99 3.78
N TYR A 616 -7.41 -30.02 5.09
CA TYR A 616 -8.52 -29.32 5.76
C TYR A 616 -8.33 -27.81 5.84
N ASN A 617 -7.09 -27.33 5.79
CA ASN A 617 -6.75 -25.91 5.82
C ASN A 617 -6.12 -25.42 4.52
N TYR A 618 -6.21 -26.24 3.46
CA TYR A 618 -5.77 -25.89 2.11
C TYR A 618 -6.67 -24.81 1.51
N VAL A 619 -6.07 -23.77 0.96
CA VAL A 619 -6.73 -22.68 0.24
C VAL A 619 -6.30 -22.70 -1.20
N GLN A 620 -7.24 -22.92 -2.11
CA GLN A 620 -6.98 -23.07 -3.54
C GLN A 620 -6.31 -21.86 -4.16
N PRO A 621 -5.48 -22.03 -5.19
CA PRO A 621 -5.00 -20.94 -6.00
C PRO A 621 -6.17 -20.25 -6.71
N TRP A 622 -6.02 -18.96 -6.97
CA TRP A 622 -7.02 -18.19 -7.68
C TRP A 622 -6.39 -17.16 -8.62
N TYR A 623 -7.19 -16.71 -9.56
CA TYR A 623 -6.82 -15.64 -10.48
C TYR A 623 -8.04 -14.79 -10.80
N THR A 624 -7.83 -13.52 -11.15
CA THR A 624 -8.88 -12.63 -11.65
C THR A 624 -8.43 -11.94 -12.92
N HIS A 625 -9.39 -11.67 -13.79
CA HIS A 625 -9.22 -10.88 -15.00
C HIS A 625 -10.16 -9.69 -14.89
N ASP A 626 -9.61 -8.49 -14.98
CA ASP A 626 -10.37 -7.26 -14.92
C ASP A 626 -10.14 -6.45 -16.21
N LEU A 627 -11.17 -5.70 -16.62
CA LEU A 627 -11.14 -4.86 -17.82
C LEU A 627 -11.69 -3.51 -17.46
N SER A 628 -11.08 -2.43 -17.96
CA SER A 628 -11.68 -1.09 -17.89
C SER A 628 -11.52 -0.32 -19.18
N LEU A 629 -12.53 0.50 -19.47
CA LEU A 629 -12.58 1.43 -20.59
C LEU A 629 -12.81 2.82 -20.04
N TYR A 630 -11.96 3.78 -20.41
CA TYR A 630 -12.14 5.17 -20.00
C TYR A 630 -11.99 6.14 -21.16
N GLY A 631 -12.67 7.29 -21.02
CA GLY A 631 -12.48 8.46 -21.85
C GLY A 631 -12.35 9.72 -20.99
N GLU A 632 -11.52 10.67 -21.43
CA GLU A 632 -11.33 11.97 -20.79
C GLU A 632 -11.39 13.05 -21.89
N TRP A 633 -12.29 14.02 -21.72
CA TRP A 633 -12.58 15.05 -22.69
C TRP A 633 -12.39 16.45 -22.13
N GLY A 634 -11.66 17.28 -22.83
CA GLY A 634 -11.56 18.71 -22.55
C GLY A 634 -12.77 19.46 -23.10
N ILE A 635 -13.61 20.02 -22.23
CA ILE A 635 -14.76 20.84 -22.58
C ILE A 635 -14.35 22.31 -22.38
N THR A 636 -14.34 23.08 -23.48
CA THR A 636 -13.98 24.50 -23.39
C THR A 636 -15.16 25.32 -22.84
N VAL A 637 -14.95 25.94 -21.68
CA VAL A 637 -15.91 26.85 -21.06
C VAL A 637 -15.42 28.29 -21.26
N HIS A 638 -16.10 29.09 -22.06
CA HIS A 638 -15.81 30.52 -22.23
C HIS A 638 -16.49 31.31 -21.13
N ARG A 639 -15.74 31.86 -20.18
CA ARG A 639 -16.27 32.77 -19.15
C ARG A 639 -16.15 34.26 -19.57
N THR A 640 -15.10 34.58 -20.29
CA THR A 640 -14.86 35.92 -20.87
C THR A 640 -14.09 35.73 -22.17
N PRO A 641 -14.10 36.74 -23.10
CA PRO A 641 -13.36 36.65 -24.38
C PRO A 641 -11.84 36.43 -24.19
N SER A 642 -11.29 36.71 -23.02
CA SER A 642 -9.85 36.63 -22.74
C SER A 642 -9.44 35.46 -21.83
N SER A 643 -10.39 34.67 -21.28
CA SER A 643 -10.06 33.55 -20.39
C SER A 643 -10.77 32.26 -20.83
N VAL A 644 -9.98 31.28 -21.25
CA VAL A 644 -10.43 29.92 -21.57
C VAL A 644 -9.97 28.98 -20.47
N HIS A 645 -10.92 28.50 -19.68
CA HIS A 645 -10.63 27.48 -18.65
C HIS A 645 -11.18 26.13 -19.12
N PRO A 646 -10.34 25.11 -19.32
CA PRO A 646 -10.80 23.79 -19.72
C PRO A 646 -11.48 23.09 -18.55
N LEU A 647 -12.74 22.72 -18.70
CA LEU A 647 -13.42 21.74 -17.88
C LEU A 647 -13.10 20.35 -18.43
N TRP A 648 -12.60 19.45 -17.59
CA TRP A 648 -12.33 18.08 -17.97
C TRP A 648 -13.42 17.15 -17.44
N LEU A 649 -14.01 16.37 -18.34
CA LEU A 649 -14.95 15.30 -18.02
C LEU A 649 -14.24 13.96 -18.24
N LYS A 650 -14.29 13.08 -17.24
CA LYS A 650 -13.81 11.70 -17.35
C LYS A 650 -14.95 10.72 -17.07
N ALA A 651 -15.07 9.70 -17.90
CA ALA A 651 -15.94 8.55 -17.65
C ALA A 651 -15.11 7.27 -17.69
N ASN A 652 -15.38 6.34 -16.79
CA ASN A 652 -14.71 5.04 -16.70
C ASN A 652 -15.73 3.95 -16.40
N ILE A 653 -15.60 2.81 -17.07
CA ILE A 653 -16.38 1.59 -16.81
C ILE A 653 -15.40 0.47 -16.52
N GLU A 654 -15.60 -0.22 -15.41
CA GLU A 654 -14.75 -1.30 -14.92
C GLU A 654 -15.57 -2.60 -14.79
N LEU A 655 -15.06 -3.66 -15.37
CA LEU A 655 -15.57 -5.03 -15.25
C LEU A 655 -14.55 -5.84 -14.45
N ASN A 656 -14.89 -6.21 -13.23
CA ASN A 656 -13.99 -6.93 -12.34
C ASN A 656 -14.36 -8.40 -12.29
N ASN A 657 -13.35 -9.27 -12.14
CA ASN A 657 -13.49 -10.73 -12.15
C ASN A 657 -14.29 -11.21 -13.37
N LEU A 658 -13.86 -10.81 -14.56
CA LEU A 658 -14.57 -10.99 -15.84
C LEU A 658 -15.00 -12.44 -16.11
N LEU A 659 -14.20 -13.42 -15.67
CA LEU A 659 -14.49 -14.84 -15.81
C LEU A 659 -15.40 -15.41 -14.71
N GLY A 660 -15.78 -14.58 -13.72
CA GLY A 660 -16.66 -14.99 -12.62
C GLY A 660 -16.09 -16.07 -11.72
N GLN A 661 -14.76 -16.10 -11.54
CA GLN A 661 -14.12 -17.09 -10.70
C GLN A 661 -14.61 -16.99 -9.26
N ASP A 662 -14.95 -18.14 -8.67
CA ASP A 662 -15.15 -18.28 -7.22
C ASP A 662 -13.77 -18.39 -6.55
N TYR A 663 -13.50 -17.54 -5.58
CA TYR A 663 -12.22 -17.54 -4.89
C TYR A 663 -12.33 -17.00 -3.45
N GLU A 664 -11.34 -17.36 -2.66
CA GLU A 664 -11.18 -16.90 -1.28
C GLU A 664 -9.76 -16.37 -1.10
N VAL A 665 -9.62 -15.19 -0.49
CA VAL A 665 -8.32 -14.67 -0.05
C VAL A 665 -7.96 -15.28 1.31
N ILE A 666 -8.90 -15.30 2.21
CA ILE A 666 -8.87 -15.96 3.52
C ILE A 666 -9.85 -17.12 3.47
N GLN A 667 -9.48 -18.27 4.01
CA GLN A 667 -10.32 -19.46 4.06
C GLN A 667 -11.68 -19.15 4.69
N ASN A 668 -12.74 -19.59 4.05
CA ASN A 668 -14.15 -19.37 4.44
C ASN A 668 -14.63 -17.91 4.32
N TYR A 669 -13.88 -17.07 3.59
CA TYR A 669 -14.29 -15.71 3.24
C TYR A 669 -14.42 -15.59 1.71
N PRO A 670 -15.57 -16.00 1.14
CA PRO A 670 -15.76 -15.94 -0.31
C PRO A 670 -15.75 -14.50 -0.80
N MET A 671 -15.10 -14.29 -1.94
CA MET A 671 -14.94 -12.99 -2.58
C MET A 671 -16.01 -12.76 -3.65
N PRO A 672 -16.27 -11.49 -4.03
CA PRO A 672 -17.24 -11.17 -5.08
C PRO A 672 -16.88 -11.78 -6.43
N LYS A 673 -17.89 -12.30 -7.13
CA LYS A 673 -17.79 -12.73 -8.53
C LYS A 673 -17.72 -11.50 -9.46
N GLN A 674 -18.20 -11.65 -10.68
CA GLN A 674 -18.32 -10.57 -11.66
C GLN A 674 -19.03 -9.37 -11.05
N ASN A 675 -18.43 -8.20 -11.20
CA ASN A 675 -19.04 -6.95 -10.77
C ASN A 675 -18.62 -5.79 -11.68
N VAL A 676 -19.46 -4.77 -11.71
CA VAL A 676 -19.30 -3.59 -12.57
C VAL A 676 -19.23 -2.36 -11.70
N ARG A 677 -18.32 -1.43 -12.05
CA ARG A 677 -18.27 -0.08 -11.48
C ARG A 677 -18.20 0.94 -12.61
N CYS A 678 -18.88 2.05 -12.42
CA CYS A 678 -18.83 3.21 -13.31
C CYS A 678 -18.36 4.42 -12.50
N THR A 679 -17.52 5.24 -13.10
CA THR A 679 -17.04 6.49 -12.50
C THR A 679 -17.26 7.62 -13.49
N ILE A 680 -17.82 8.73 -13.02
CA ILE A 680 -17.90 10.00 -13.73
C ILE A 680 -17.18 11.04 -12.90
N ALA A 681 -16.22 11.76 -13.48
CA ALA A 681 -15.46 12.78 -12.78
C ALA A 681 -15.40 14.07 -13.61
N LEU A 682 -15.43 15.19 -12.89
CA LEU A 682 -15.31 16.54 -13.44
C LEU A 682 -14.12 17.22 -12.74
N ARG A 683 -13.31 17.94 -13.49
CA ARG A 683 -12.20 18.75 -12.99
C ARG A 683 -12.18 20.11 -13.69
N TYR A 684 -12.19 21.15 -12.87
CA TYR A 684 -12.12 22.55 -13.28
C TYR A 684 -10.92 23.25 -12.65
#